data_02288147902b54913f94e20b6fb501f9
#
_entry.id   02288147902b54913f94e20b6fb501f9
#
_cell.length_a   1.000
_cell.length_b   1.000
_cell.length_c   1.000
_cell.angle_alpha   90.00
_cell.angle_beta   90.00
_cell.angle_gamma   90.00
#
_symmetry.space_group_name_H-M   'P 1'
#
loop_
_entity.id
_entity.type
_entity.pdbx_description
1 polymer ?
#
loop_
_entity_poly.entity_id
_entity_poly.type
_entity_poly.pdbx_seq_one_letter_code
_entity_poly.pdbx_strand_id
1 'polypeptide(L)'
;MTVTANPPAGASGPDSSTGPAAPPDLVTVTIDDVEVAVPKGTLVIRAAEQVGIAIPRFCDHPLLAPAGACRQCLVEVATPGPDGTLRPMPKPQASCAMEATPGMVVRTQRTSPVAEKAQRGVLELLLINHPLDCPICDKGGECPLQNQAMANGQADSRFTETKRTFPKPIRISTQVLLDRERCVLCQRCTRFSKEIAGDPFIDLQKRGAQQQIGTFSPSVLGFETAGATLGAAELDESGQPFASYFSGNTVQICPVGALTGAAYRFRSRPFDLVSTASVCEHCSSGCGLRVDHRRGTVMRRLALEDPAVNEDWNCDKGRWAFPWATAPDRITHPLMRDTETGELRNASWPEALDAAARGLAAARAGAGVGVLVGGRVTVEDAYAYGKFTRVVIGSNDVDFRARPHSAEEAAFLGHSVAGSGMHVTYADLEAAPTVLLAGLEPEEESPIVFLRLRKAAGRGTVVHSVAPFASRGLVKLGGRLVPAAPGTEAEVLDAIADAAAPVASAADDVRRPGAIILVGERFAGVPGALTAVTRLAELSGARLAWVPRRAGERGAVEAGAMPGLLPGGRPVSEPTARVDVAASWGVASLPSTTGRDTDAILAAAADGRLGALVVGGLDPGDLPDPAAALAALDAAGFVVSLEVRSSAVTERADVVLPVAPAQEKAGSYVNWEGRWRAFPQAIRSNALSDFRVLDMLAAELDVVLGLRGVDRVRAELAELEAWEGTMTAKPLVPGGEPPQPGPGHAVLSTWNLLLGAGRLQDGEPYLAGTAHRAVARISAATAAEIGLTPDALLSVSTARGTVTLPVVITPIPDRVVWLPTNSAGSAVRSTLGADSGAVVSIAATKGA
;
A
#
# COMPACT_ATOMS: atom_id res chain seq x y z
N MET A 1 -30.20 -2.97 14.19
CA MET A 1 -30.61 -1.76 13.46
C MET A 1 -29.39 -1.27 12.72
N THR A 2 -29.31 -1.54 11.44
CA THR A 2 -28.26 -1.05 10.54
C THR A 2 -28.71 0.31 10.01
N VAL A 3 -28.08 1.38 10.47
CA VAL A 3 -28.26 2.71 9.90
C VAL A 3 -27.32 2.80 8.71
N THR A 4 -27.87 2.73 7.52
CA THR A 4 -27.18 3.08 6.29
C THR A 4 -27.19 4.62 6.17
N ALA A 5 -26.05 5.25 6.42
CA ALA A 5 -25.86 6.66 6.06
C ALA A 5 -25.45 6.73 4.58
N ASN A 6 -26.23 7.42 3.76
CA ASN A 6 -25.88 7.79 2.39
C ASN A 6 -24.68 8.75 2.41
N PRO A 7 -23.70 8.58 1.52
CA PRO A 7 -22.66 9.58 1.33
C PRO A 7 -23.23 10.82 0.57
N PRO A 8 -22.69 12.00 0.82
CA PRO A 8 -23.11 13.21 0.10
C PRO A 8 -22.66 13.15 -1.37
N ALA A 9 -23.55 13.59 -2.26
CA ALA A 9 -23.31 13.71 -3.68
C ALA A 9 -22.17 14.71 -3.94
N GLY A 10 -21.05 14.23 -4.47
CA GLY A 10 -19.97 15.04 -4.99
C GLY A 10 -20.15 15.28 -6.48
N ALA A 11 -19.89 16.52 -6.90
CA ALA A 11 -20.09 17.04 -8.23
C ALA A 11 -19.38 16.22 -9.31
N SER A 12 -20.13 15.90 -10.36
CA SER A 12 -19.67 15.30 -11.61
C SER A 12 -18.95 16.34 -12.48
N GLY A 13 -17.64 16.12 -12.70
CA GLY A 13 -16.92 16.73 -13.83
C GLY A 13 -17.17 15.94 -15.13
N PRO A 14 -16.95 16.54 -16.32
CA PRO A 14 -17.41 15.99 -17.57
C PRO A 14 -16.67 14.73 -18.01
N ASP A 15 -17.45 13.73 -18.36
CA ASP A 15 -17.06 12.45 -18.95
C ASP A 15 -16.38 12.65 -20.32
N SER A 16 -15.14 12.15 -20.45
CA SER A 16 -14.51 12.02 -21.76
C SER A 16 -14.84 10.64 -22.36
N SER A 17 -15.70 10.69 -23.36
CA SER A 17 -16.03 9.73 -24.41
C SER A 17 -15.24 8.41 -24.47
N THR A 18 -15.77 7.37 -23.82
CA THR A 18 -15.78 6.02 -24.39
C THR A 18 -17.11 5.84 -25.13
N GLY A 19 -17.07 5.39 -26.38
CA GLY A 19 -18.28 5.11 -27.16
C GLY A 19 -19.21 4.17 -26.36
N PRO A 20 -20.54 4.22 -26.59
CA PRO A 20 -21.51 3.44 -25.84
C PRO A 20 -21.18 1.95 -25.97
N ALA A 21 -20.86 1.31 -24.84
CA ALA A 21 -20.83 -0.16 -24.77
C ALA A 21 -22.17 -0.68 -25.28
N ALA A 22 -22.16 -1.73 -26.11
CA ALA A 22 -23.38 -2.37 -26.56
C ALA A 22 -24.27 -2.68 -25.34
N PRO A 23 -25.58 -2.44 -25.38
CA PRO A 23 -26.46 -2.69 -24.26
C PRO A 23 -26.29 -4.16 -23.82
N PRO A 24 -26.17 -4.46 -22.50
CA PRO A 24 -25.96 -5.82 -22.05
C PRO A 24 -27.13 -6.69 -22.49
N ASP A 25 -26.82 -7.92 -22.93
CA ASP A 25 -27.83 -8.95 -23.24
C ASP A 25 -28.56 -9.29 -21.91
N LEU A 26 -29.77 -8.74 -21.75
CA LEU A 26 -30.56 -8.85 -20.52
C LEU A 26 -31.42 -10.11 -20.54
N VAL A 27 -31.46 -10.81 -19.42
CA VAL A 27 -32.38 -11.91 -19.16
C VAL A 27 -33.35 -11.52 -18.04
N THR A 28 -34.65 -11.79 -18.24
CA THR A 28 -35.69 -11.55 -17.26
C THR A 28 -35.95 -12.82 -16.46
N VAL A 29 -35.95 -12.72 -15.13
CA VAL A 29 -36.26 -13.80 -14.19
C VAL A 29 -37.27 -13.30 -13.17
N THR A 30 -38.08 -14.22 -12.60
CA THR A 30 -39.02 -13.90 -11.53
C THR A 30 -38.51 -14.47 -10.23
N ILE A 31 -38.34 -13.65 -9.19
CA ILE A 31 -37.86 -14.07 -7.86
C ILE A 31 -38.89 -13.65 -6.82
N ASP A 32 -39.50 -14.64 -6.11
CA ASP A 32 -40.58 -14.42 -5.15
C ASP A 32 -41.65 -13.48 -5.72
N ASP A 33 -42.13 -13.80 -6.93
CA ASP A 33 -43.14 -13.05 -7.71
C ASP A 33 -42.75 -11.64 -8.16
N VAL A 34 -41.47 -11.26 -8.02
CA VAL A 34 -40.91 -9.98 -8.54
C VAL A 34 -40.10 -10.25 -9.80
N GLU A 35 -40.45 -9.60 -10.90
CA GLU A 35 -39.66 -9.65 -12.13
C GLU A 35 -38.43 -8.74 -12.03
N VAL A 36 -37.27 -9.26 -12.48
CA VAL A 36 -36.01 -8.53 -12.54
C VAL A 36 -35.29 -8.87 -13.84
N ALA A 37 -34.84 -7.83 -14.54
CA ALA A 37 -33.97 -7.96 -15.73
C ALA A 37 -32.51 -7.77 -15.31
N VAL A 38 -31.68 -8.77 -15.60
CA VAL A 38 -30.27 -8.78 -15.23
C VAL A 38 -29.40 -9.15 -16.43
N PRO A 39 -28.14 -8.70 -16.48
CA PRO A 39 -27.20 -9.14 -17.51
C PRO A 39 -27.07 -10.67 -17.53
N LYS A 40 -26.98 -11.24 -18.73
CA LYS A 40 -26.73 -12.67 -18.93
C LYS A 40 -25.43 -13.08 -18.20
N GLY A 41 -25.47 -14.26 -17.51
CA GLY A 41 -24.39 -14.72 -16.65
C GLY A 41 -24.49 -14.24 -15.19
N THR A 42 -25.49 -13.40 -14.86
CA THR A 42 -25.72 -13.00 -13.47
C THR A 42 -26.20 -14.18 -12.64
N LEU A 43 -25.58 -14.40 -11.47
CA LEU A 43 -26.01 -15.44 -10.55
C LEU A 43 -27.37 -15.11 -9.92
N VAL A 44 -28.20 -16.13 -9.70
CA VAL A 44 -29.54 -15.98 -9.08
C VAL A 44 -29.46 -15.20 -7.75
N ILE A 45 -28.43 -15.44 -6.94
CA ILE A 45 -28.28 -14.73 -5.66
C ILE A 45 -28.04 -13.23 -5.86
N ARG A 46 -27.35 -12.82 -6.94
CA ARG A 46 -27.12 -11.40 -7.28
C ARG A 46 -28.39 -10.76 -7.84
N ALA A 47 -29.15 -11.50 -8.63
CA ALA A 47 -30.45 -11.03 -9.10
C ALA A 47 -31.42 -10.79 -7.92
N ALA A 48 -31.43 -11.68 -6.92
CA ALA A 48 -32.24 -11.53 -5.71
C ALA A 48 -31.84 -10.28 -4.89
N GLU A 49 -30.54 -9.98 -4.79
CA GLU A 49 -30.05 -8.77 -4.10
C GLU A 49 -30.54 -7.47 -4.74
N GLN A 50 -30.65 -7.41 -6.09
CA GLN A 50 -31.16 -6.23 -6.79
C GLN A 50 -32.60 -5.88 -6.45
N VAL A 51 -33.40 -6.88 -6.10
CA VAL A 51 -34.78 -6.70 -5.66
C VAL A 51 -34.96 -6.74 -4.13
N GLY A 52 -33.88 -6.61 -3.37
CA GLY A 52 -33.89 -6.53 -1.91
C GLY A 52 -34.23 -7.86 -1.20
N ILE A 53 -34.04 -8.98 -1.88
CA ILE A 53 -34.24 -10.32 -1.32
C ILE A 53 -32.93 -10.90 -0.83
N ALA A 54 -32.73 -10.96 0.49
CA ALA A 54 -31.58 -11.59 1.11
C ALA A 54 -31.73 -13.10 1.19
N ILE A 55 -30.86 -13.84 0.48
CA ILE A 55 -30.77 -15.31 0.57
C ILE A 55 -29.60 -15.63 1.53
N PRO A 56 -29.83 -16.49 2.57
CA PRO A 56 -28.79 -16.84 3.54
C PRO A 56 -27.62 -17.57 2.89
N ARG A 57 -26.39 -17.28 3.31
CA ARG A 57 -25.16 -17.81 2.69
C ARG A 57 -23.94 -17.73 3.60
N PHE A 58 -22.93 -18.58 3.36
CA PHE A 58 -21.62 -18.51 3.99
C PHE A 58 -20.47 -18.54 2.97
N CYS A 59 -20.55 -19.37 1.94
CA CYS A 59 -19.44 -19.54 0.99
C CYS A 59 -19.40 -18.45 -0.08
N ASP A 60 -20.51 -17.81 -0.37
CA ASP A 60 -20.62 -16.78 -1.40
C ASP A 60 -19.92 -15.50 -0.98
N HIS A 61 -19.17 -14.91 -1.91
CA HIS A 61 -18.55 -13.60 -1.81
C HIS A 61 -18.49 -12.97 -3.22
N PRO A 62 -18.86 -11.69 -3.41
CA PRO A 62 -18.95 -11.09 -4.74
C PRO A 62 -17.66 -11.18 -5.58
N LEU A 63 -16.52 -11.11 -4.93
CA LEU A 63 -15.20 -11.09 -5.56
C LEU A 63 -14.51 -12.46 -5.63
N LEU A 64 -15.18 -13.56 -5.23
CA LEU A 64 -14.64 -14.92 -5.30
C LEU A 64 -15.46 -15.76 -6.27
N ALA A 65 -14.83 -16.69 -6.98
CA ALA A 65 -15.51 -17.62 -7.87
C ALA A 65 -16.63 -18.40 -7.13
N PRO A 66 -17.76 -18.69 -7.77
CA PRO A 66 -18.83 -19.48 -7.18
C PRO A 66 -18.36 -20.86 -6.73
N ALA A 67 -18.68 -21.27 -5.49
CA ALA A 67 -18.25 -22.57 -4.95
C ALA A 67 -19.41 -23.52 -4.60
N GLY A 68 -20.58 -22.98 -4.23
CA GLY A 68 -21.74 -23.80 -3.81
C GLY A 68 -21.45 -24.72 -2.61
N ALA A 69 -20.39 -24.45 -1.83
CA ALA A 69 -19.82 -25.35 -0.82
C ALA A 69 -20.70 -25.48 0.43
N CYS A 70 -21.20 -24.39 0.99
CA CYS A 70 -21.96 -24.40 2.26
C CYS A 70 -23.40 -24.88 2.10
N ARG A 71 -23.99 -24.83 0.92
CA ARG A 71 -25.37 -25.20 0.60
C ARG A 71 -26.45 -24.41 1.36
N GLN A 72 -26.10 -23.31 2.02
CA GLN A 72 -27.05 -22.49 2.79
C GLN A 72 -28.03 -21.71 1.91
N CYS A 73 -27.65 -21.39 0.66
CA CYS A 73 -28.40 -20.56 -0.28
C CYS A 73 -29.36 -21.37 -1.19
N LEU A 74 -29.89 -22.48 -0.72
CA LEU A 74 -30.79 -23.33 -1.50
C LEU A 74 -32.13 -22.62 -1.73
N VAL A 75 -32.59 -22.62 -3.00
CA VAL A 75 -33.87 -22.06 -3.47
C VAL A 75 -34.57 -23.05 -4.39
N GLU A 76 -35.89 -22.97 -4.52
CA GLU A 76 -36.60 -23.70 -5.57
C GLU A 76 -36.52 -22.95 -6.89
N VAL A 77 -36.30 -23.68 -7.97
CA VAL A 77 -36.12 -23.12 -9.32
C VAL A 77 -37.02 -23.87 -10.28
N ALA A 78 -37.74 -23.15 -11.12
CA ALA A 78 -38.45 -23.69 -12.27
C ALA A 78 -37.99 -22.97 -13.55
N THR A 79 -37.76 -23.70 -14.63
CA THR A 79 -37.35 -23.18 -15.92
C THR A 79 -38.36 -23.51 -17.00
N PRO A 80 -38.52 -22.62 -18.01
CA PRO A 80 -39.41 -22.92 -19.16
C PRO A 80 -38.88 -24.13 -19.92
N GLY A 81 -39.74 -25.06 -20.22
CA GLY A 81 -39.48 -26.14 -21.17
C GLY A 81 -39.59 -25.66 -22.63
N PRO A 82 -39.30 -26.51 -23.62
CA PRO A 82 -39.47 -26.20 -25.05
C PRO A 82 -40.88 -25.81 -25.45
N ASP A 83 -41.87 -26.24 -24.68
CA ASP A 83 -43.29 -25.98 -24.83
C ASP A 83 -43.74 -24.70 -24.07
N GLY A 84 -42.83 -23.97 -23.45
CA GLY A 84 -43.15 -22.81 -22.64
C GLY A 84 -43.67 -23.11 -21.25
N THR A 85 -43.93 -24.39 -20.90
CA THR A 85 -44.43 -24.75 -19.57
C THR A 85 -43.30 -24.70 -18.54
N LEU A 86 -43.55 -24.12 -17.38
CA LEU A 86 -42.59 -24.07 -16.27
C LEU A 86 -42.42 -25.46 -15.67
N ARG A 87 -41.17 -25.94 -15.66
CA ARG A 87 -40.79 -27.23 -15.10
C ARG A 87 -39.94 -27.02 -13.85
N PRO A 88 -40.45 -27.39 -12.67
CA PRO A 88 -39.68 -27.28 -11.43
C PRO A 88 -38.50 -28.27 -11.44
N MET A 89 -37.34 -27.82 -10.93
CA MET A 89 -36.21 -28.71 -10.69
C MET A 89 -36.54 -29.70 -9.53
N PRO A 90 -36.08 -30.95 -9.60
CA PRO A 90 -36.49 -31.98 -8.62
C PRO A 90 -35.90 -31.76 -7.22
N LYS A 91 -34.92 -30.90 -7.07
CA LYS A 91 -34.24 -30.56 -5.79
C LYS A 91 -33.94 -29.06 -5.72
N PRO A 92 -33.95 -28.45 -4.52
CA PRO A 92 -33.50 -27.08 -4.36
C PRO A 92 -32.08 -26.87 -4.86
N GLN A 93 -31.83 -25.70 -5.49
CA GLN A 93 -30.59 -25.36 -6.15
C GLN A 93 -29.81 -24.30 -5.36
N ALA A 94 -28.49 -24.29 -5.48
CA ALA A 94 -27.64 -23.30 -4.84
C ALA A 94 -27.62 -21.98 -5.66
N SER A 95 -28.36 -20.98 -5.21
CA SER A 95 -28.49 -19.69 -5.90
C SER A 95 -27.18 -18.95 -6.14
N CYS A 96 -26.14 -19.20 -5.32
CA CYS A 96 -24.81 -18.60 -5.48
C CYS A 96 -23.93 -19.27 -6.56
N ALA A 97 -24.43 -20.34 -7.19
CA ALA A 97 -23.68 -21.07 -8.22
C ALA A 97 -24.54 -21.37 -9.47
N MET A 98 -25.71 -20.73 -9.56
CA MET A 98 -26.63 -20.90 -10.68
C MET A 98 -26.83 -19.56 -11.38
N GLU A 99 -26.62 -19.54 -12.69
CA GLU A 99 -26.87 -18.36 -13.53
C GLU A 99 -28.38 -18.18 -13.80
N ALA A 100 -28.81 -16.94 -13.85
CA ALA A 100 -30.12 -16.54 -14.25
C ALA A 100 -30.36 -16.84 -15.74
N THR A 101 -31.47 -17.52 -16.09
CA THR A 101 -31.85 -17.82 -17.47
C THR A 101 -33.22 -17.22 -17.81
N PRO A 102 -33.49 -16.90 -19.09
CA PRO A 102 -34.75 -16.27 -19.49
C PRO A 102 -35.97 -17.05 -19.02
N GLY A 103 -36.93 -16.36 -18.40
CA GLY A 103 -38.17 -16.93 -17.90
C GLY A 103 -38.06 -17.86 -16.68
N MET A 104 -36.89 -17.92 -16.06
CA MET A 104 -36.66 -18.68 -14.83
C MET A 104 -37.50 -18.10 -13.69
N VAL A 105 -38.15 -18.98 -12.93
CA VAL A 105 -38.89 -18.62 -11.71
C VAL A 105 -38.15 -19.20 -10.50
N VAL A 106 -37.81 -18.36 -9.55
CA VAL A 106 -37.10 -18.69 -8.33
C VAL A 106 -37.97 -18.38 -7.12
N ARG A 107 -38.06 -19.32 -6.20
CA ARG A 107 -38.74 -19.14 -4.92
C ARG A 107 -37.76 -19.33 -3.78
N THR A 108 -37.57 -18.26 -3.00
CA THR A 108 -36.69 -18.28 -1.84
C THR A 108 -37.37 -18.77 -0.59
N GLN A 109 -36.71 -18.71 0.55
CA GLN A 109 -37.30 -19.05 1.86
C GLN A 109 -38.51 -18.19 2.23
N ARG A 110 -38.77 -17.10 1.51
CA ARG A 110 -39.94 -16.23 1.76
C ARG A 110 -41.24 -16.81 1.20
N THR A 111 -41.15 -17.51 0.07
CA THR A 111 -42.32 -18.00 -0.68
C THR A 111 -42.35 -19.52 -0.84
N SER A 112 -41.23 -20.22 -0.52
CA SER A 112 -41.14 -21.68 -0.62
C SER A 112 -40.85 -22.33 0.73
N PRO A 113 -41.80 -23.12 1.27
CA PRO A 113 -41.59 -23.97 2.46
C PRO A 113 -40.48 -25.02 2.23
N VAL A 114 -40.28 -25.46 0.99
CA VAL A 114 -39.22 -26.41 0.64
C VAL A 114 -37.84 -25.79 0.75
N ALA A 115 -37.66 -24.56 0.24
CA ALA A 115 -36.42 -23.80 0.36
C ALA A 115 -36.13 -23.47 1.83
N GLU A 116 -37.14 -23.00 2.57
CA GLU A 116 -37.02 -22.71 4.01
C GLU A 116 -36.58 -23.97 4.80
N LYS A 117 -37.23 -25.10 4.59
CA LYS A 117 -36.91 -26.39 5.26
C LYS A 117 -35.46 -26.82 4.91
N ALA A 118 -35.07 -26.69 3.63
CA ALA A 118 -33.73 -27.05 3.18
C ALA A 118 -32.65 -26.19 3.85
N GLN A 119 -32.82 -24.86 3.86
CA GLN A 119 -31.90 -23.92 4.50
C GLN A 119 -31.81 -24.15 6.01
N ARG A 120 -32.91 -24.36 6.68
CA ARG A 120 -32.99 -24.70 8.12
C ARG A 120 -32.23 -25.99 8.44
N GLY A 121 -32.43 -27.04 7.62
CA GLY A 121 -31.72 -28.31 7.77
C GLY A 121 -30.19 -28.16 7.56
N VAL A 122 -29.76 -27.39 6.58
CA VAL A 122 -28.33 -27.11 6.37
C VAL A 122 -27.74 -26.36 7.56
N LEU A 123 -28.45 -25.35 8.08
CA LEU A 123 -27.99 -24.59 9.24
C LEU A 123 -27.89 -25.49 10.48
N GLU A 124 -28.82 -26.40 10.71
CA GLU A 124 -28.75 -27.42 11.77
C GLU A 124 -27.47 -28.26 11.63
N LEU A 125 -27.16 -28.76 10.43
CA LEU A 125 -25.93 -29.52 10.16
C LEU A 125 -24.65 -28.71 10.45
N LEU A 126 -24.63 -27.41 10.17
CA LEU A 126 -23.52 -26.54 10.50
C LEU A 126 -23.36 -26.34 12.01
N LEU A 127 -24.45 -26.31 12.76
CA LEU A 127 -24.46 -26.07 14.20
C LEU A 127 -24.17 -27.32 15.04
N ILE A 128 -24.39 -28.54 14.53
CA ILE A 128 -24.23 -29.81 15.26
C ILE A 128 -22.87 -29.88 15.98
N ASN A 129 -21.78 -29.61 15.28
CA ASN A 129 -20.44 -29.66 15.84
C ASN A 129 -19.84 -28.28 16.15
N HIS A 130 -20.56 -27.18 15.89
CA HIS A 130 -20.09 -25.85 16.20
C HIS A 130 -19.96 -25.66 17.71
N PRO A 131 -18.81 -25.21 18.26
CA PRO A 131 -18.60 -25.11 19.71
C PRO A 131 -19.43 -23.96 20.28
N LEU A 132 -19.74 -24.04 21.59
CA LEU A 132 -20.41 -22.99 22.34
C LEU A 132 -19.43 -21.88 22.77
N ASP A 133 -18.59 -21.46 21.87
CA ASP A 133 -17.48 -20.53 22.09
C ASP A 133 -17.88 -19.04 21.93
N CYS A 134 -19.14 -18.70 21.66
CA CYS A 134 -19.53 -17.29 21.40
C CYS A 134 -19.01 -16.30 22.45
N PRO A 135 -19.00 -16.60 23.75
CA PRO A 135 -18.46 -15.69 24.77
C PRO A 135 -16.97 -15.41 24.65
N ILE A 136 -16.18 -16.33 24.08
CA ILE A 136 -14.74 -16.22 23.89
C ILE A 136 -14.32 -16.12 22.42
N CYS A 137 -15.28 -16.01 21.48
CA CYS A 137 -15.02 -15.92 20.04
C CYS A 137 -14.95 -14.45 19.61
N ASP A 138 -13.85 -14.05 18.98
CA ASP A 138 -13.67 -12.67 18.50
C ASP A 138 -14.70 -12.23 17.47
N LYS A 139 -15.34 -13.17 16.76
CA LYS A 139 -16.44 -12.89 15.83
C LYS A 139 -17.79 -12.71 16.53
N GLY A 140 -17.90 -12.99 17.83
CA GLY A 140 -19.12 -12.87 18.61
C GLY A 140 -19.68 -11.43 18.60
N GLY A 141 -20.94 -11.25 18.16
CA GLY A 141 -21.57 -9.95 17.97
C GLY A 141 -21.52 -9.39 16.54
N GLU A 142 -20.65 -9.92 15.66
CA GLU A 142 -20.59 -9.60 14.23
C GLU A 142 -20.56 -10.88 13.36
N CYS A 143 -21.06 -11.99 13.88
CA CYS A 143 -20.94 -13.30 13.28
C CYS A 143 -22.12 -13.61 12.35
N PRO A 144 -21.90 -13.80 11.02
CA PRO A 144 -22.95 -14.24 10.10
C PRO A 144 -23.66 -15.53 10.53
N LEU A 145 -22.97 -16.48 11.20
CA LEU A 145 -23.60 -17.71 11.70
C LEU A 145 -24.58 -17.41 12.83
N GLN A 146 -24.24 -16.51 13.77
CA GLN A 146 -25.18 -16.07 14.79
C GLN A 146 -26.43 -15.42 14.17
N ASN A 147 -26.22 -14.46 13.25
CA ASN A 147 -27.32 -13.74 12.61
C ASN A 147 -28.25 -14.69 11.83
N GLN A 148 -27.68 -15.64 11.07
CA GLN A 148 -28.47 -16.61 10.31
C GLN A 148 -29.13 -17.65 11.22
N ALA A 149 -28.50 -18.07 12.33
CA ALA A 149 -29.11 -18.95 13.30
C ALA A 149 -30.34 -18.31 13.95
N MET A 150 -30.29 -17.02 14.26
CA MET A 150 -31.41 -16.24 14.79
C MET A 150 -32.54 -16.04 13.76
N ALA A 151 -32.17 -15.72 12.50
CA ALA A 151 -33.15 -15.39 11.45
C ALA A 151 -33.79 -16.61 10.78
N ASN A 152 -33.03 -17.70 10.61
CA ASN A 152 -33.44 -18.85 9.79
C ASN A 152 -33.29 -20.21 10.52
N GLY A 153 -32.79 -20.22 11.76
CA GLY A 153 -32.54 -21.44 12.53
C GLY A 153 -33.74 -21.94 13.31
N GLN A 154 -33.50 -23.00 14.10
CA GLN A 154 -34.43 -23.51 15.10
C GLN A 154 -34.04 -23.00 16.49
N ALA A 155 -35.04 -22.82 17.37
CA ALA A 155 -34.78 -22.37 18.75
C ALA A 155 -34.08 -23.48 19.57
N ASP A 156 -34.49 -24.74 19.33
CA ASP A 156 -33.99 -25.88 20.08
C ASP A 156 -33.11 -26.80 19.23
N SER A 157 -32.12 -27.41 19.86
CA SER A 157 -31.24 -28.41 19.24
C SER A 157 -31.71 -29.81 19.52
N ARG A 158 -31.79 -30.65 18.50
CA ARG A 158 -32.10 -32.10 18.63
C ARG A 158 -30.82 -32.93 18.86
N PHE A 159 -29.65 -32.30 18.80
CA PHE A 159 -28.36 -32.98 18.91
C PHE A 159 -28.01 -33.19 20.38
N THR A 160 -27.92 -34.46 20.78
CA THR A 160 -27.67 -34.89 22.17
C THR A 160 -26.27 -35.52 22.35
N GLU A 161 -25.54 -35.74 21.25
CA GLU A 161 -24.20 -36.33 21.28
C GLU A 161 -23.11 -35.31 21.63
N THR A 162 -21.91 -35.82 21.93
CA THR A 162 -20.73 -35.00 22.20
C THR A 162 -20.22 -34.34 20.89
N LYS A 163 -20.06 -33.03 20.94
CA LYS A 163 -19.46 -32.28 19.81
C LYS A 163 -18.01 -32.69 19.59
N ARG A 164 -17.58 -32.71 18.32
CA ARG A 164 -16.19 -32.96 17.95
C ARG A 164 -15.28 -31.87 18.52
N THR A 165 -14.13 -32.25 19.01
CA THR A 165 -13.09 -31.33 19.50
C THR A 165 -11.81 -31.50 18.72
N PHE A 166 -11.05 -30.40 18.57
CA PHE A 166 -9.74 -30.36 17.93
C PHE A 166 -8.79 -29.51 18.76
N PRO A 167 -7.46 -29.73 18.65
CA PRO A 167 -6.50 -28.79 19.20
C PRO A 167 -6.73 -27.37 18.67
N LYS A 168 -6.67 -26.37 19.56
CA LYS A 168 -6.84 -24.94 19.22
C LYS A 168 -6.08 -24.03 20.16
N PRO A 169 -5.52 -22.91 19.67
CA PRO A 169 -5.45 -22.55 18.27
C PRO A 169 -4.34 -23.29 17.51
N ILE A 170 -4.49 -23.44 16.18
CA ILE A 170 -3.43 -23.88 15.29
C ILE A 170 -2.82 -22.62 14.67
N ARG A 171 -1.51 -22.50 14.65
CA ARG A 171 -0.83 -21.39 13.98
C ARG A 171 -0.79 -21.63 12.49
N ILE A 172 -1.34 -20.69 11.72
CA ILE A 172 -1.15 -20.58 10.27
C ILE A 172 0.13 -19.78 10.01
N SER A 173 0.35 -18.74 10.81
CA SER A 173 1.55 -17.91 10.88
C SER A 173 1.66 -17.33 12.29
N THR A 174 2.66 -16.52 12.56
CA THR A 174 2.73 -15.74 13.81
C THR A 174 1.48 -14.87 14.00
N GLN A 175 0.90 -14.33 12.93
CA GLN A 175 -0.23 -13.38 12.98
C GLN A 175 -1.60 -14.06 12.85
N VAL A 176 -1.74 -15.15 12.08
CA VAL A 176 -3.04 -15.78 11.81
C VAL A 176 -3.17 -17.11 12.55
N LEU A 177 -4.23 -17.20 13.35
CA LEU A 177 -4.56 -18.37 14.16
C LEU A 177 -5.86 -19.03 13.66
N LEU A 178 -5.93 -20.36 13.72
CA LEU A 178 -7.08 -21.16 13.29
C LEU A 178 -7.66 -21.99 14.43
N ASP A 179 -8.95 -21.78 14.73
CA ASP A 179 -9.77 -22.63 15.60
C ASP A 179 -10.68 -23.50 14.72
N ARG A 180 -10.22 -24.72 14.38
CA ARG A 180 -10.90 -25.62 13.43
C ARG A 180 -12.32 -25.96 13.81
N GLU A 181 -12.64 -26.05 15.10
CA GLU A 181 -13.99 -26.37 15.59
C GLU A 181 -15.03 -25.35 15.14
N ARG A 182 -14.65 -24.08 14.99
CA ARG A 182 -15.54 -22.99 14.56
C ARG A 182 -15.76 -22.94 13.07
N CYS A 183 -14.96 -23.67 12.28
CA CYS A 183 -14.96 -23.62 10.84
C CYS A 183 -16.23 -24.25 10.25
N VAL A 184 -16.94 -23.53 9.37
CA VAL A 184 -18.11 -23.99 8.62
C VAL A 184 -17.77 -24.49 7.21
N LEU A 185 -16.50 -24.70 6.91
CA LEU A 185 -15.97 -25.21 5.64
C LEU A 185 -16.47 -24.45 4.40
N CYS A 186 -16.63 -23.14 4.52
CA CYS A 186 -17.16 -22.31 3.44
C CYS A 186 -16.13 -22.02 2.32
N GLN A 187 -14.87 -22.31 2.53
CA GLN A 187 -13.77 -22.16 1.56
C GLN A 187 -13.50 -20.71 1.10
N ARG A 188 -14.01 -19.68 1.79
CA ARG A 188 -13.67 -18.29 1.41
C ARG A 188 -12.15 -18.02 1.53
N CYS A 189 -11.52 -18.49 2.62
CA CYS A 189 -10.10 -18.30 2.87
C CYS A 189 -9.21 -19.01 1.83
N THR A 190 -9.52 -20.24 1.46
CA THR A 190 -8.76 -21.02 0.48
C THR A 190 -8.87 -20.42 -0.91
N ARG A 191 -10.07 -19.98 -1.31
CA ARG A 191 -10.28 -19.30 -2.59
C ARG A 191 -9.58 -17.94 -2.62
N PHE A 192 -9.71 -17.13 -1.57
CA PHE A 192 -9.00 -15.85 -1.51
C PHE A 192 -7.49 -16.04 -1.65
N SER A 193 -6.89 -16.93 -0.84
CA SER A 193 -5.44 -17.13 -0.86
C SER A 193 -4.93 -17.59 -2.24
N LYS A 194 -5.69 -18.45 -2.93
CA LYS A 194 -5.36 -18.98 -4.25
C LYS A 194 -5.73 -18.03 -5.39
N GLU A 195 -6.98 -17.57 -5.45
CA GLU A 195 -7.54 -16.85 -6.60
C GLU A 195 -7.09 -15.39 -6.60
N ILE A 196 -7.15 -14.72 -5.43
CA ILE A 196 -6.88 -13.28 -5.31
C ILE A 196 -5.42 -13.01 -4.98
N ALA A 197 -4.91 -13.55 -3.88
CA ALA A 197 -3.54 -13.28 -3.43
C ALA A 197 -2.46 -14.04 -4.22
N GLY A 198 -2.80 -15.23 -4.75
CA GLY A 198 -1.82 -16.13 -5.38
C GLY A 198 -0.86 -16.78 -4.38
N ASP A 199 -1.25 -16.85 -3.12
CA ASP A 199 -0.50 -17.40 -2.00
C ASP A 199 -1.31 -18.50 -1.32
N PRO A 200 -1.39 -19.73 -1.83
CA PRO A 200 -2.22 -20.80 -1.28
C PRO A 200 -1.63 -21.39 0.01
N PHE A 201 -1.50 -20.57 1.07
CA PHE A 201 -0.95 -20.98 2.38
C PHE A 201 -1.94 -21.81 3.23
N ILE A 202 -3.21 -21.90 2.82
CA ILE A 202 -4.28 -22.61 3.52
C ILE A 202 -5.18 -23.32 2.51
N ASP A 203 -5.52 -24.59 2.76
CA ASP A 203 -6.45 -25.32 1.88
C ASP A 203 -7.21 -26.40 2.65
N LEU A 204 -8.09 -27.12 1.94
CA LEU A 204 -8.85 -28.25 2.46
C LEU A 204 -7.96 -29.46 2.65
N GLN A 205 -8.05 -30.08 3.82
CA GLN A 205 -7.39 -31.33 4.16
C GLN A 205 -8.43 -32.42 4.38
N LYS A 206 -8.09 -33.66 4.03
CA LYS A 206 -8.96 -34.84 4.14
C LYS A 206 -10.26 -34.71 3.31
N ARG A 207 -11.24 -35.55 3.56
CA ARG A 207 -12.53 -35.56 2.85
C ARG A 207 -13.66 -36.10 3.75
N GLY A 208 -14.89 -35.87 3.31
CA GLY A 208 -16.12 -36.33 4.02
C GLY A 208 -16.20 -35.68 5.41
N ALA A 209 -16.61 -36.46 6.40
CA ALA A 209 -16.79 -36.00 7.77
C ALA A 209 -15.49 -35.54 8.45
N GLN A 210 -14.33 -35.90 7.91
CA GLN A 210 -13.02 -35.50 8.43
C GLN A 210 -12.43 -34.29 7.72
N GLN A 211 -13.14 -33.73 6.72
CA GLN A 211 -12.65 -32.58 5.97
C GLN A 211 -12.44 -31.36 6.88
N GLN A 212 -11.32 -30.68 6.74
CA GLN A 212 -10.93 -29.53 7.52
C GLN A 212 -10.11 -28.55 6.71
N ILE A 213 -9.98 -27.32 7.22
CA ILE A 213 -9.02 -26.35 6.74
C ILE A 213 -7.70 -26.54 7.50
N GLY A 214 -6.59 -26.35 6.83
CA GLY A 214 -5.25 -26.43 7.43
C GLY A 214 -4.15 -25.95 6.51
N THR A 215 -2.92 -25.96 7.05
CA THR A 215 -1.69 -25.70 6.31
C THR A 215 -1.19 -26.99 5.65
N PHE A 216 -0.34 -26.84 4.63
CA PHE A 216 0.31 -27.94 3.95
C PHE A 216 1.73 -28.19 4.48
N SER A 217 2.24 -29.40 4.18
CA SER A 217 3.66 -29.63 4.20
C SER A 217 4.36 -28.75 3.13
N PRO A 218 5.58 -28.25 3.36
CA PRO A 218 6.36 -27.48 2.41
C PRO A 218 6.45 -28.09 1.01
N SER A 219 6.62 -29.41 0.92
CA SER A 219 6.67 -30.16 -0.34
C SER A 219 5.39 -30.07 -1.16
N VAL A 220 4.24 -29.97 -0.50
CA VAL A 220 2.93 -29.87 -1.18
C VAL A 220 2.68 -28.46 -1.73
N LEU A 221 3.33 -27.42 -1.15
CA LEU A 221 3.22 -26.04 -1.61
C LEU A 221 4.10 -25.73 -2.84
N GLY A 222 4.88 -26.70 -3.31
CA GLY A 222 5.78 -26.51 -4.46
C GLY A 222 6.95 -25.57 -4.17
N PHE A 223 7.29 -25.37 -2.89
CA PHE A 223 8.49 -24.63 -2.48
C PHE A 223 9.77 -25.46 -2.67
N GLU A 224 9.62 -26.77 -2.85
CA GLU A 224 10.70 -27.65 -3.25
C GLU A 224 10.75 -27.67 -4.79
N THR A 225 11.58 -26.87 -5.40
CA THR A 225 12.14 -27.18 -6.71
C THR A 225 13.09 -28.35 -6.53
N ALA A 226 13.12 -29.28 -7.50
CA ALA A 226 13.92 -30.49 -7.40
C ALA A 226 15.34 -30.22 -6.89
N GLY A 227 15.63 -30.65 -5.66
CA GLY A 227 16.91 -30.45 -4.98
C GLY A 227 17.07 -29.17 -4.17
N ALA A 228 16.05 -28.32 -4.04
CA ALA A 228 16.11 -27.15 -3.16
C ALA A 228 15.26 -27.38 -1.91
N THR A 229 15.88 -27.36 -0.76
CA THR A 229 15.20 -27.16 0.52
C THR A 229 14.48 -25.82 0.51
N LEU A 230 13.33 -25.72 1.19
CA LEU A 230 12.70 -24.43 1.49
C LEU A 230 13.77 -23.43 1.90
N GLY A 231 13.91 -22.38 1.10
CA GLY A 231 14.78 -21.27 1.44
C GLY A 231 14.32 -20.64 2.76
N ALA A 232 15.26 -20.19 3.57
CA ALA A 232 14.97 -19.49 4.83
C ALA A 232 14.00 -18.31 4.63
N ALA A 233 13.90 -17.76 3.42
CA ALA A 233 13.01 -16.66 3.04
C ALA A 233 11.51 -17.02 3.02
N GLU A 234 11.16 -18.30 3.04
CA GLU A 234 9.76 -18.77 2.88
C GLU A 234 9.14 -19.32 4.17
N LEU A 235 9.89 -19.23 5.26
CA LEU A 235 9.42 -19.56 6.61
C LEU A 235 9.17 -18.27 7.39
N ASP A 236 8.07 -18.20 8.13
CA ASP A 236 7.88 -17.16 9.12
C ASP A 236 8.76 -17.41 10.38
N GLU A 237 8.74 -16.48 11.33
CA GLU A 237 9.53 -16.61 12.57
C GLU A 237 9.11 -17.82 13.41
N SER A 238 7.87 -18.30 13.29
CA SER A 238 7.39 -19.52 13.95
C SER A 238 7.84 -20.81 13.26
N GLY A 239 8.56 -20.71 12.14
CA GLY A 239 8.99 -21.85 11.32
C GLY A 239 7.89 -22.44 10.44
N GLN A 240 6.76 -21.77 10.28
CA GLN A 240 5.71 -22.19 9.37
C GLN A 240 6.01 -21.74 7.93
N PRO A 241 5.69 -22.56 6.91
CA PRO A 241 5.76 -22.15 5.51
C PRO A 241 4.72 -21.06 5.26
N PHE A 242 5.16 -19.83 5.26
CA PHE A 242 4.30 -18.66 5.14
C PHE A 242 5.03 -17.51 4.46
N ALA A 243 4.40 -16.94 3.44
CA ALA A 243 5.00 -15.85 2.69
C ALA A 243 3.92 -14.97 2.02
N SER A 244 2.79 -14.75 2.66
CA SER A 244 1.71 -13.90 2.12
C SER A 244 1.72 -12.52 2.77
N TYR A 245 1.49 -11.48 1.95
CA TYR A 245 1.26 -10.11 2.40
C TYR A 245 -0.24 -9.75 2.49
N PHE A 246 -1.14 -10.74 2.29
CA PHE A 246 -2.58 -10.50 2.21
C PHE A 246 -3.39 -11.39 3.15
N SER A 247 -2.74 -12.08 4.08
CA SER A 247 -3.35 -13.11 4.92
C SER A 247 -4.50 -12.60 5.79
N GLY A 248 -4.45 -11.32 6.21
CA GLY A 248 -5.48 -10.71 7.03
C GLY A 248 -6.86 -10.61 6.37
N ASN A 249 -6.91 -10.64 5.04
CA ASN A 249 -8.19 -10.70 4.35
C ASN A 249 -8.92 -12.03 4.63
N THR A 250 -8.20 -13.14 4.82
CA THR A 250 -8.82 -14.42 5.21
C THR A 250 -9.49 -14.35 6.57
N VAL A 251 -8.95 -13.56 7.50
CA VAL A 251 -9.56 -13.28 8.81
C VAL A 251 -10.82 -12.43 8.63
N GLN A 252 -10.78 -11.38 7.80
CA GLN A 252 -11.92 -10.48 7.57
C GLN A 252 -13.09 -11.20 6.92
N ILE A 253 -12.85 -11.94 5.83
CA ILE A 253 -13.93 -12.63 5.06
C ILE A 253 -14.40 -13.93 5.69
N CYS A 254 -13.71 -14.44 6.72
CA CYS A 254 -14.17 -15.62 7.45
C CYS A 254 -15.51 -15.31 8.12
N PRO A 255 -16.59 -16.05 7.77
CA PRO A 255 -17.93 -15.75 8.29
C PRO A 255 -18.12 -16.13 9.75
N VAL A 256 -17.13 -16.77 10.35
CA VAL A 256 -17.12 -17.25 11.75
C VAL A 256 -15.76 -16.92 12.39
N GLY A 257 -15.62 -17.15 13.69
CA GLY A 257 -14.37 -16.92 14.41
C GLY A 257 -13.35 -18.08 14.30
N ALA A 258 -13.33 -18.77 13.15
CA ALA A 258 -12.35 -19.82 12.89
C ALA A 258 -10.96 -19.25 12.63
N LEU A 259 -10.84 -18.21 11.80
CA LEU A 259 -9.59 -17.48 11.58
C LEU A 259 -9.62 -16.18 12.39
N THR A 260 -8.56 -15.93 13.14
CA THR A 260 -8.40 -14.76 14.01
C THR A 260 -7.00 -14.19 13.90
N GLY A 261 -6.87 -12.86 14.06
CA GLY A 261 -5.56 -12.21 14.14
C GLY A 261 -5.03 -12.21 15.58
N ALA A 262 -3.77 -12.59 15.77
CA ALA A 262 -3.15 -12.69 17.08
C ALA A 262 -3.19 -11.36 17.84
N ALA A 263 -2.93 -10.24 17.16
CA ALA A 263 -2.94 -8.90 17.73
C ALA A 263 -4.30 -8.46 18.29
N TYR A 264 -5.41 -8.95 17.73
CA TYR A 264 -6.77 -8.58 18.15
C TYR A 264 -7.42 -9.60 19.08
N ARG A 265 -6.93 -10.85 19.11
CA ARG A 265 -7.57 -11.96 19.85
C ARG A 265 -7.84 -11.61 21.30
N PHE A 266 -9.12 -11.73 21.72
CA PHE A 266 -9.63 -11.46 23.07
C PHE A 266 -9.55 -10.01 23.56
N ARG A 267 -9.37 -9.02 22.67
CA ARG A 267 -9.17 -7.63 23.10
C ARG A 267 -10.43 -6.80 23.22
N SER A 268 -11.42 -7.03 22.34
CA SER A 268 -12.64 -6.22 22.31
C SER A 268 -13.82 -6.98 21.73
N ARG A 269 -15.02 -6.50 22.02
CA ARG A 269 -16.26 -6.90 21.36
C ARG A 269 -16.66 -5.87 20.31
N PRO A 270 -17.34 -6.26 19.21
CA PRO A 270 -17.76 -5.31 18.17
C PRO A 270 -18.63 -4.16 18.68
N PHE A 271 -19.48 -4.42 19.69
CA PHE A 271 -20.36 -3.40 20.28
C PHE A 271 -19.62 -2.41 21.18
N ASP A 272 -18.37 -2.68 21.57
CA ASP A 272 -17.48 -1.76 22.31
C ASP A 272 -16.69 -0.84 21.39
N LEU A 273 -16.74 -1.08 20.08
CA LEU A 273 -15.90 -0.40 19.09
C LEU A 273 -16.64 0.79 18.49
N VAL A 274 -15.90 1.88 18.30
CA VAL A 274 -16.27 2.98 17.42
C VAL A 274 -15.55 2.75 16.10
N SER A 275 -16.29 2.79 15.00
CA SER A 275 -15.77 2.57 13.65
C SER A 275 -15.74 3.87 12.87
N THR A 276 -14.60 4.18 12.26
CA THR A 276 -14.41 5.36 11.42
C THR A 276 -13.80 4.96 10.08
N ALA A 277 -14.38 5.47 8.99
CA ALA A 277 -13.78 5.33 7.67
C ALA A 277 -12.49 6.18 7.61
N SER A 278 -11.43 5.64 7.01
CA SER A 278 -10.13 6.26 6.89
C SER A 278 -9.41 5.83 5.62
N VAL A 279 -8.21 6.32 5.41
CA VAL A 279 -7.32 5.97 4.30
C VAL A 279 -5.99 5.49 4.85
N CYS A 280 -5.40 4.50 4.20
CA CYS A 280 -4.12 3.91 4.61
C CYS A 280 -2.96 4.89 4.39
N GLU A 281 -2.11 5.07 5.40
CA GLU A 281 -0.96 5.97 5.40
C GLU A 281 0.36 5.33 4.96
N HIS A 282 0.37 4.04 4.57
CA HIS A 282 1.63 3.32 4.35
C HIS A 282 2.20 3.45 2.94
N CYS A 283 1.37 3.39 1.91
CA CYS A 283 1.82 3.45 0.52
C CYS A 283 0.83 4.20 -0.37
N SER A 284 1.25 4.47 -1.61
CA SER A 284 0.47 5.24 -2.59
C SER A 284 -0.75 4.50 -3.17
N SER A 285 -1.05 3.27 -2.75
CA SER A 285 -2.26 2.57 -3.24
C SER A 285 -3.56 3.30 -2.89
N GLY A 286 -3.62 4.04 -1.78
CA GLY A 286 -4.80 4.82 -1.39
C GLY A 286 -5.97 3.99 -0.85
N CYS A 287 -5.71 2.85 -0.21
CA CYS A 287 -6.75 1.95 0.30
C CYS A 287 -7.71 2.61 1.27
N GLY A 288 -9.02 2.40 1.06
CA GLY A 288 -10.02 2.68 2.08
C GLY A 288 -9.92 1.70 3.25
N LEU A 289 -9.89 2.23 4.46
CA LEU A 289 -9.83 1.45 5.69
C LEU A 289 -10.99 1.79 6.62
N ARG A 290 -11.44 0.81 7.40
CA ARG A 290 -12.23 1.02 8.61
C ARG A 290 -11.31 0.88 9.83
N VAL A 291 -11.20 1.96 10.58
CA VAL A 291 -10.45 2.00 11.85
C VAL A 291 -11.43 1.75 12.99
N ASP A 292 -11.28 0.62 13.67
CA ASP A 292 -12.07 0.27 14.85
C ASP A 292 -11.26 0.57 16.11
N HIS A 293 -11.76 1.49 16.94
CA HIS A 293 -11.07 1.90 18.16
C HIS A 293 -11.97 1.80 19.39
N ARG A 294 -11.33 1.72 20.56
CA ARG A 294 -11.98 1.71 21.88
C ARG A 294 -11.24 2.64 22.82
N ARG A 295 -11.95 3.59 23.43
CA ARG A 295 -11.37 4.54 24.40
C ARG A 295 -10.09 5.23 23.91
N GLY A 296 -10.08 5.67 22.66
CA GLY A 296 -8.93 6.36 22.07
C GLY A 296 -7.78 5.46 21.60
N THR A 297 -7.93 4.12 21.67
CA THR A 297 -6.92 3.18 21.20
C THR A 297 -7.44 2.40 19.99
N VAL A 298 -6.68 2.37 18.89
CA VAL A 298 -6.99 1.53 17.73
C VAL A 298 -6.86 0.07 18.14
N MET A 299 -7.93 -0.70 17.90
CA MET A 299 -7.97 -2.12 18.23
C MET A 299 -7.73 -2.99 17.01
N ARG A 300 -8.23 -2.57 15.85
CA ARG A 300 -8.04 -3.24 14.56
C ARG A 300 -8.32 -2.31 13.40
N ARG A 301 -7.79 -2.66 12.23
CA ARG A 301 -8.14 -2.07 10.93
C ARG A 301 -8.69 -3.15 10.00
N LEU A 302 -9.70 -2.81 9.22
CA LEU A 302 -10.30 -3.68 8.21
C LEU A 302 -10.28 -2.96 6.86
N ALA A 303 -10.26 -3.72 5.77
CA ALA A 303 -10.52 -3.13 4.46
C ALA A 303 -11.95 -2.57 4.43
N LEU A 304 -12.10 -1.36 3.91
CA LEU A 304 -13.38 -0.78 3.55
C LEU A 304 -13.68 -1.13 2.09
N GLU A 305 -14.93 -1.47 1.80
CA GLU A 305 -15.37 -1.69 0.43
C GLU A 305 -15.19 -0.42 -0.39
N ASP A 306 -14.33 -0.52 -1.41
CA ASP A 306 -14.03 0.56 -2.34
C ASP A 306 -13.73 -0.03 -3.73
N PRO A 307 -14.75 -0.21 -4.57
CA PRO A 307 -14.60 -0.83 -5.90
C PRO A 307 -13.61 -0.10 -6.80
N ALA A 308 -13.48 1.23 -6.64
CA ALA A 308 -12.58 2.04 -7.45
C ALA A 308 -11.11 1.85 -7.08
N VAL A 309 -10.77 1.48 -5.84
CA VAL A 309 -9.39 1.40 -5.37
C VAL A 309 -9.03 -0.02 -4.93
N ASN A 310 -9.42 -0.43 -3.73
CA ASN A 310 -8.97 -1.69 -3.12
C ASN A 310 -10.03 -2.78 -3.08
N GLU A 311 -11.19 -2.61 -3.72
CA GLU A 311 -12.32 -3.53 -3.62
C GLU A 311 -12.65 -3.83 -2.14
N ASP A 312 -12.51 -5.09 -1.69
CA ASP A 312 -12.66 -5.50 -0.29
C ASP A 312 -11.31 -5.86 0.38
N TRP A 313 -10.17 -5.54 -0.26
CA TRP A 313 -8.88 -6.07 0.12
C TRP A 313 -7.94 -5.00 0.65
N ASN A 314 -7.05 -5.36 1.57
CA ASN A 314 -5.88 -4.59 1.94
C ASN A 314 -4.69 -5.53 2.20
N CYS A 315 -3.47 -4.97 2.22
CA CYS A 315 -2.29 -5.73 2.62
C CYS A 315 -2.19 -5.84 4.15
N ASP A 316 -1.41 -6.80 4.61
CA ASP A 316 -1.21 -7.08 6.04
C ASP A 316 -0.54 -5.90 6.77
N LYS A 317 0.35 -5.15 6.10
CA LYS A 317 0.92 -3.91 6.62
C LYS A 317 -0.16 -2.86 6.91
N GLY A 318 -1.02 -2.55 5.94
CA GLY A 318 -2.12 -1.59 6.11
C GLY A 318 -3.11 -2.01 7.20
N ARG A 319 -3.29 -3.33 7.39
CA ARG A 319 -4.19 -3.90 8.38
C ARG A 319 -3.66 -3.83 9.80
N TRP A 320 -2.39 -4.13 10.03
CA TRP A 320 -1.85 -4.37 11.37
C TRP A 320 -0.78 -3.38 11.82
N ALA A 321 -0.10 -2.68 10.90
CA ALA A 321 0.95 -1.74 11.25
C ALA A 321 0.38 -0.38 11.72
N PHE A 322 -0.30 -0.36 12.84
CA PHE A 322 -0.83 0.88 13.46
C PHE A 322 -0.33 1.14 14.90
N PRO A 323 0.26 0.19 15.64
CA PRO A 323 0.71 0.40 17.02
C PRO A 323 1.81 1.46 17.15
N TRP A 324 2.59 1.69 16.08
CA TRP A 324 3.68 2.67 16.06
C TRP A 324 3.25 4.06 16.57
N ALA A 325 2.01 4.45 16.32
CA ALA A 325 1.49 5.77 16.70
C ALA A 325 1.26 5.94 18.20
N THR A 326 1.25 4.84 18.96
CA THR A 326 1.09 4.80 20.40
C THR A 326 2.28 4.13 21.11
N ALA A 327 3.42 4.06 20.42
CA ALA A 327 4.65 3.51 20.98
C ALA A 327 5.13 4.32 22.20
N PRO A 328 5.91 3.73 23.12
CA PRO A 328 6.34 4.40 24.35
C PRO A 328 7.19 5.66 24.14
N ASP A 329 7.86 5.78 23.01
CA ASP A 329 8.69 6.92 22.60
C ASP A 329 7.89 8.03 21.89
N ARG A 330 6.55 7.98 21.94
CA ARG A 330 5.69 9.03 21.40
C ARG A 330 5.91 10.36 22.12
N ILE A 331 6.11 11.42 21.33
CA ILE A 331 6.26 12.79 21.83
C ILE A 331 4.85 13.41 21.99
N THR A 332 4.52 13.81 23.22
CA THR A 332 3.20 14.37 23.55
C THR A 332 3.25 15.86 23.96
N HIS A 333 4.44 16.37 24.23
CA HIS A 333 4.70 17.76 24.62
C HIS A 333 5.88 18.28 23.79
N PRO A 334 5.94 19.59 23.54
CA PRO A 334 7.13 20.19 22.93
C PRO A 334 8.37 19.92 23.77
N LEU A 335 9.49 19.72 23.09
CA LEU A 335 10.80 19.56 23.74
C LEU A 335 11.73 20.68 23.27
N MET A 336 12.61 21.12 24.17
CA MET A 336 13.65 22.09 23.88
C MET A 336 14.98 21.59 24.41
N ARG A 337 16.05 21.90 23.68
CA ARG A 337 17.41 21.63 24.14
C ARG A 337 17.79 22.64 25.22
N ASP A 338 18.17 22.15 26.36
CA ASP A 338 18.70 22.96 27.44
C ASP A 338 20.13 23.41 27.09
N THR A 339 20.39 24.70 27.15
CA THR A 339 21.68 25.27 26.74
C THR A 339 22.83 24.99 27.72
N GLU A 340 22.52 24.63 28.97
CA GLU A 340 23.53 24.32 29.98
C GLU A 340 23.89 22.82 29.98
N THR A 341 22.89 21.95 29.88
CA THR A 341 23.07 20.49 29.94
C THR A 341 23.22 19.83 28.59
N GLY A 342 22.73 20.47 27.52
CA GLY A 342 22.64 19.90 26.18
C GLY A 342 21.54 18.82 26.04
N GLU A 343 20.72 18.57 27.07
CA GLU A 343 19.65 17.57 27.05
C GLU A 343 18.31 18.17 26.60
N LEU A 344 17.44 17.33 26.01
CA LEU A 344 16.07 17.72 25.69
C LEU A 344 15.21 17.71 26.97
N ARG A 345 14.53 18.81 27.21
CA ARG A 345 13.55 18.95 28.32
C ARG A 345 12.15 19.26 27.78
N ASN A 346 11.14 18.95 28.58
CA ASN A 346 9.77 19.36 28.27
C ASN A 346 9.63 20.89 28.32
N ALA A 347 8.89 21.43 27.35
CA ALA A 347 8.57 22.83 27.25
C ALA A 347 7.06 23.06 27.04
N SER A 348 6.59 24.26 27.36
CA SER A 348 5.27 24.67 26.95
C SER A 348 5.22 25.05 25.48
N TRP A 349 4.05 25.01 24.84
CA TRP A 349 3.88 25.44 23.44
C TRP A 349 4.38 26.88 23.22
N PRO A 350 4.01 27.89 24.03
CA PRO A 350 4.51 29.27 23.84
C PRO A 350 6.04 29.35 23.93
N GLU A 351 6.64 28.67 24.92
CA GLU A 351 8.09 28.66 25.09
C GLU A 351 8.82 28.03 23.88
N ALA A 352 8.34 26.88 23.40
CA ALA A 352 8.94 26.18 22.28
C ALA A 352 8.77 26.95 20.95
N LEU A 353 7.58 27.54 20.72
CA LEU A 353 7.30 28.31 19.52
C LEU A 353 8.13 29.60 19.47
N ASP A 354 8.26 30.33 20.61
CA ASP A 354 9.09 31.54 20.71
C ASP A 354 10.57 31.21 20.45
N ALA A 355 11.08 30.09 21.02
CA ALA A 355 12.45 29.66 20.77
C ALA A 355 12.69 29.28 19.31
N ALA A 356 11.75 28.52 18.71
CA ALA A 356 11.82 28.16 17.29
C ALA A 356 11.78 29.40 16.39
N ALA A 357 10.87 30.35 16.68
CA ALA A 357 10.75 31.60 15.93
C ALA A 357 12.04 32.44 15.98
N ARG A 358 12.64 32.61 17.17
CA ARG A 358 13.91 33.32 17.29
C ARG A 358 15.05 32.67 16.51
N GLY A 359 15.20 31.34 16.61
CA GLY A 359 16.24 30.62 15.88
C GLY A 359 16.06 30.73 14.38
N LEU A 360 14.84 30.53 13.89
CA LEU A 360 14.54 30.67 12.46
C LEU A 360 14.64 32.11 11.96
N ALA A 361 14.25 33.13 12.74
CA ALA A 361 14.43 34.54 12.38
C ALA A 361 15.91 34.91 12.24
N ALA A 362 16.76 34.46 13.16
CA ALA A 362 18.20 34.69 13.10
C ALA A 362 18.81 34.02 11.86
N ALA A 363 18.45 32.75 11.58
CA ALA A 363 18.92 32.03 10.39
C ALA A 363 18.44 32.68 9.09
N ARG A 364 17.17 33.12 9.03
CA ARG A 364 16.60 33.81 7.86
C ARG A 364 17.31 35.15 7.56
N ALA A 365 17.68 35.88 8.58
CA ALA A 365 18.43 37.11 8.42
C ALA A 365 19.91 36.89 8.05
N GLY A 366 20.44 35.68 8.27
CA GLY A 366 21.82 35.25 8.00
C GLY A 366 21.93 34.32 6.79
N ALA A 367 22.27 33.05 7.03
CA ALA A 367 22.59 32.07 5.99
C ALA A 367 21.35 31.39 5.34
N GLY A 368 20.15 31.62 5.91
CA GLY A 368 18.93 31.03 5.37
C GLY A 368 18.49 29.77 6.11
N VAL A 369 17.32 29.24 5.69
CA VAL A 369 16.65 28.07 6.30
C VAL A 369 16.27 27.09 5.20
N GLY A 370 16.59 25.79 5.40
CA GLY A 370 16.11 24.68 4.57
C GLY A 370 14.98 23.92 5.23
N VAL A 371 14.04 23.40 4.43
CA VAL A 371 12.86 22.67 4.90
C VAL A 371 12.82 21.29 4.27
N LEU A 372 12.84 20.24 5.10
CA LEU A 372 12.83 18.83 4.68
C LEU A 372 11.53 18.17 5.13
N VAL A 373 10.84 17.52 4.19
CA VAL A 373 9.53 16.93 4.42
C VAL A 373 9.59 15.43 4.18
N GLY A 374 9.13 14.62 5.13
CA GLY A 374 9.04 13.16 4.97
C GLY A 374 7.81 12.70 4.20
N GLY A 375 7.86 11.47 3.69
CA GLY A 375 6.84 10.91 2.80
C GLY A 375 5.51 10.49 3.47
N ARG A 376 5.29 10.76 4.78
CA ARG A 376 4.06 10.42 5.53
C ARG A 376 3.04 11.56 5.62
N VAL A 377 3.40 12.76 5.20
CA VAL A 377 2.56 13.94 5.36
C VAL A 377 1.31 13.87 4.49
N THR A 378 0.22 14.47 4.97
CA THR A 378 -0.98 14.68 4.16
C THR A 378 -0.74 15.77 3.11
N VAL A 379 -1.64 15.91 2.14
CA VAL A 379 -1.57 17.00 1.16
C VAL A 379 -1.58 18.35 1.86
N GLU A 380 -2.44 18.49 2.86
CA GLU A 380 -2.61 19.73 3.63
C GLU A 380 -1.35 20.08 4.42
N ASP A 381 -0.67 19.07 5.00
CA ASP A 381 0.61 19.27 5.67
C ASP A 381 1.71 19.65 4.68
N ALA A 382 1.83 18.93 3.57
CA ALA A 382 2.82 19.22 2.52
C ALA A 382 2.64 20.63 1.93
N TYR A 383 1.39 21.05 1.72
CA TYR A 383 1.05 22.40 1.30
C TYR A 383 1.51 23.46 2.31
N ALA A 384 1.31 23.18 3.59
CA ALA A 384 1.72 24.10 4.65
C ALA A 384 3.24 24.25 4.71
N TYR A 385 4.02 23.16 4.55
CA TYR A 385 5.47 23.25 4.46
C TYR A 385 5.91 24.10 3.25
N GLY A 386 5.29 23.86 2.07
CA GLY A 386 5.56 24.62 0.86
C GLY A 386 5.22 26.12 0.99
N LYS A 387 4.07 26.46 1.59
CA LYS A 387 3.64 27.84 1.84
C LYS A 387 4.50 28.52 2.91
N PHE A 388 4.79 27.83 4.03
CA PHE A 388 5.66 28.33 5.10
C PHE A 388 7.04 28.70 4.55
N THR A 389 7.67 27.84 3.78
CA THR A 389 8.99 28.09 3.22
C THR A 389 9.00 29.33 2.33
N ARG A 390 7.99 29.51 1.48
CA ARG A 390 7.95 30.61 0.52
C ARG A 390 7.50 31.94 1.11
N VAL A 391 6.53 31.89 2.03
CA VAL A 391 5.94 33.11 2.60
C VAL A 391 6.66 33.56 3.86
N VAL A 392 7.05 32.64 4.76
CA VAL A 392 7.69 32.97 6.04
C VAL A 392 9.20 33.04 5.89
N ILE A 393 9.80 32.00 5.28
CA ILE A 393 11.26 31.97 5.12
C ILE A 393 11.72 32.80 3.92
N GLY A 394 10.90 32.93 2.88
CA GLY A 394 11.26 33.66 1.65
C GLY A 394 12.18 32.89 0.70
N SER A 395 12.13 31.56 0.73
CA SER A 395 12.98 30.66 -0.06
C SER A 395 12.13 29.58 -0.79
N ASN A 396 12.72 28.91 -1.77
CA ASN A 396 12.20 27.67 -2.37
C ASN A 396 12.97 26.42 -1.91
N ASP A 397 13.78 26.51 -0.86
CA ASP A 397 14.53 25.39 -0.28
C ASP A 397 13.57 24.48 0.54
N VAL A 398 12.70 23.77 -0.16
CA VAL A 398 11.76 22.80 0.39
C VAL A 398 11.72 21.55 -0.50
N ASP A 399 11.88 20.36 0.09
CA ASP A 399 11.81 19.11 -0.66
C ASP A 399 11.20 17.99 0.18
N PHE A 400 10.26 17.23 -0.43
CA PHE A 400 9.65 16.06 0.19
C PHE A 400 10.40 14.75 -0.11
N ARG A 401 11.36 14.76 -1.04
CA ARG A 401 12.04 13.57 -1.53
C ARG A 401 13.12 13.09 -0.56
N ALA A 402 12.69 12.75 0.67
CA ALA A 402 13.54 12.21 1.73
C ALA A 402 13.93 10.74 1.43
N ARG A 403 14.55 10.51 0.28
CA ARG A 403 14.98 9.24 -0.30
C ARG A 403 15.94 9.51 -1.47
N PRO A 404 16.53 8.48 -2.11
CA PRO A 404 17.27 8.69 -3.37
C PRO A 404 16.41 9.41 -4.40
N HIS A 405 16.94 10.46 -4.97
CA HIS A 405 16.29 11.36 -5.91
C HIS A 405 17.30 11.99 -6.86
N SER A 406 16.83 12.71 -7.88
CA SER A 406 17.70 13.40 -8.84
C SER A 406 17.02 14.63 -9.45
N ALA A 407 17.80 15.44 -10.14
CA ALA A 407 17.28 16.55 -10.94
C ALA A 407 16.45 16.03 -12.14
N GLU A 408 16.81 14.86 -12.70
CA GLU A 408 16.01 14.17 -13.72
C GLU A 408 14.62 13.81 -13.22
N GLU A 409 14.52 13.30 -11.99
CA GLU A 409 13.23 13.03 -11.36
C GLU A 409 12.43 14.32 -11.13
N ALA A 410 13.07 15.41 -10.72
CA ALA A 410 12.38 16.69 -10.56
C ALA A 410 11.75 17.16 -11.88
N ALA A 411 12.48 17.06 -13.00
CA ALA A 411 11.95 17.36 -14.34
C ALA A 411 10.81 16.40 -14.73
N PHE A 412 10.97 15.10 -14.50
CA PHE A 412 9.96 14.09 -14.76
C PHE A 412 8.67 14.33 -13.97
N LEU A 413 8.77 14.58 -12.66
CA LEU A 413 7.61 14.85 -11.81
C LEU A 413 6.90 16.13 -12.23
N GLY A 414 7.64 17.18 -12.56
CA GLY A 414 7.06 18.45 -13.03
C GLY A 414 6.42 18.37 -14.41
N HIS A 415 6.93 17.50 -15.30
CA HIS A 415 6.43 17.33 -16.66
C HIS A 415 5.27 16.34 -16.76
N SER A 416 5.42 15.16 -16.13
CA SER A 416 4.55 14.01 -16.39
C SER A 416 3.56 13.71 -15.25
N VAL A 417 3.75 14.30 -14.07
CA VAL A 417 3.02 13.91 -12.86
C VAL A 417 2.22 15.07 -12.26
N ALA A 418 2.88 16.20 -11.99
CA ALA A 418 2.26 17.34 -11.30
C ALA A 418 1.12 17.95 -12.15
N GLY A 419 -0.05 18.14 -11.52
CA GLY A 419 -1.21 18.70 -12.19
C GLY A 419 -1.86 17.82 -13.26
N SER A 420 -1.39 16.57 -13.48
CA SER A 420 -1.92 15.66 -14.51
C SER A 420 -3.30 15.07 -14.18
N GLY A 421 -3.78 15.22 -12.95
CA GLY A 421 -5.02 14.62 -12.48
C GLY A 421 -5.01 13.08 -12.52
N MET A 422 -6.18 12.48 -12.71
CA MET A 422 -6.34 11.03 -12.89
C MET A 422 -6.18 10.64 -14.35
N HIS A 423 -4.93 10.40 -14.77
CA HIS A 423 -4.62 10.03 -16.14
C HIS A 423 -4.68 8.51 -16.39
N VAL A 424 -4.25 7.71 -15.42
CA VAL A 424 -4.35 6.24 -15.42
C VAL A 424 -5.00 5.81 -14.11
N THR A 425 -5.97 4.89 -14.19
CA THR A 425 -6.73 4.41 -13.04
C THR A 425 -6.56 2.90 -12.82
N TYR A 426 -7.00 2.38 -11.68
CA TYR A 426 -7.10 0.93 -11.44
C TYR A 426 -7.99 0.23 -12.47
N ALA A 427 -9.06 0.88 -12.92
CA ALA A 427 -9.92 0.34 -13.96
C ALA A 427 -9.19 0.24 -15.30
N ASP A 428 -8.35 1.23 -15.63
CA ASP A 428 -7.50 1.18 -16.82
C ASP A 428 -6.49 0.04 -16.74
N LEU A 429 -5.88 -0.22 -15.57
CA LEU A 429 -4.98 -1.36 -15.38
C LEU A 429 -5.70 -2.70 -15.64
N GLU A 430 -6.95 -2.84 -15.16
CA GLU A 430 -7.74 -4.05 -15.38
C GLU A 430 -8.17 -4.26 -16.84
N ALA A 431 -8.23 -3.18 -17.62
CA ALA A 431 -8.61 -3.20 -19.04
C ALA A 431 -7.40 -3.19 -19.99
N ALA A 432 -6.20 -2.91 -19.49
CA ALA A 432 -5.01 -2.77 -20.31
C ALA A 432 -4.63 -4.09 -21.00
N PRO A 433 -4.29 -4.07 -22.30
CA PRO A 433 -3.77 -5.24 -22.97
C PRO A 433 -2.36 -5.61 -22.52
N THR A 434 -1.60 -4.60 -22.10
CA THR A 434 -0.21 -4.74 -21.66
C THR A 434 0.12 -3.72 -20.56
N VAL A 435 0.89 -4.15 -19.57
CA VAL A 435 1.46 -3.28 -18.55
C VAL A 435 2.97 -3.54 -18.46
N LEU A 436 3.78 -2.49 -18.59
CA LEU A 436 5.22 -2.52 -18.36
C LEU A 436 5.52 -1.95 -16.97
N LEU A 437 6.18 -2.73 -16.13
CA LEU A 437 6.71 -2.31 -14.83
C LEU A 437 8.15 -1.82 -15.02
N ALA A 438 8.40 -0.56 -14.73
CA ALA A 438 9.67 0.12 -14.91
C ALA A 438 10.20 0.62 -13.56
N GLY A 439 11.18 -0.08 -12.99
CA GLY A 439 11.70 0.23 -11.64
C GLY A 439 10.69 0.06 -10.51
N LEU A 440 9.69 -0.81 -10.69
CA LEU A 440 8.58 -1.03 -9.76
C LEU A 440 8.39 -2.52 -9.47
N GLU A 441 8.31 -2.88 -8.18
CA GLU A 441 7.89 -4.19 -7.71
C GLU A 441 6.55 -4.06 -6.95
N PRO A 442 5.41 -4.21 -7.64
CA PRO A 442 4.12 -3.82 -7.07
C PRO A 442 3.70 -4.65 -5.85
N GLU A 443 4.09 -5.92 -5.71
CA GLU A 443 3.76 -6.71 -4.52
C GLU A 443 4.40 -6.12 -3.26
N GLU A 444 5.60 -5.57 -3.36
CA GLU A 444 6.37 -4.99 -2.26
C GLU A 444 6.07 -3.50 -2.04
N GLU A 445 5.88 -2.74 -3.13
CA GLU A 445 5.85 -1.28 -3.09
C GLU A 445 4.43 -0.70 -3.16
N SER A 446 3.50 -1.38 -3.84
CA SER A 446 2.09 -0.96 -3.97
C SER A 446 1.15 -2.17 -4.09
N PRO A 447 0.87 -2.87 -2.98
CA PRO A 447 0.20 -4.20 -2.99
C PRO A 447 -1.16 -4.25 -3.67
N ILE A 448 -1.92 -3.15 -3.70
CA ILE A 448 -3.22 -3.15 -4.41
C ILE A 448 -3.02 -3.05 -5.92
N VAL A 449 -2.00 -2.33 -6.39
CA VAL A 449 -1.61 -2.37 -7.81
C VAL A 449 -1.30 -3.83 -8.20
N PHE A 450 -0.57 -4.56 -7.36
CA PHE A 450 -0.32 -5.99 -7.59
C PHE A 450 -1.61 -6.82 -7.69
N LEU A 451 -2.56 -6.68 -6.75
CA LEU A 451 -3.82 -7.43 -6.79
C LEU A 451 -4.66 -7.12 -8.04
N ARG A 452 -4.70 -5.83 -8.45
CA ARG A 452 -5.40 -5.41 -9.67
C ARG A 452 -4.72 -5.94 -10.93
N LEU A 453 -3.39 -5.91 -11.00
CA LEU A 453 -2.62 -6.53 -12.09
C LEU A 453 -2.81 -8.05 -12.14
N ARG A 454 -2.88 -8.72 -10.98
CA ARG A 454 -3.17 -10.15 -10.94
C ARG A 454 -4.54 -10.49 -11.51
N LYS A 455 -5.54 -9.69 -11.16
CA LYS A 455 -6.89 -9.81 -11.73
C LYS A 455 -6.89 -9.57 -13.25
N ALA A 456 -6.16 -8.56 -13.72
CA ALA A 456 -5.98 -8.23 -15.14
C ALA A 456 -5.26 -9.36 -15.90
N ALA A 457 -4.15 -9.86 -15.35
CA ALA A 457 -3.39 -10.96 -15.95
C ALA A 457 -4.22 -12.25 -16.08
N GLY A 458 -5.09 -12.54 -15.08
CA GLY A 458 -6.07 -13.62 -15.17
C GLY A 458 -7.10 -13.46 -16.30
N ARG A 459 -7.22 -12.26 -16.87
CA ARG A 459 -8.09 -11.93 -18.02
C ARG A 459 -7.34 -11.75 -19.33
N GLY A 460 -6.01 -11.92 -19.32
CA GLY A 460 -5.18 -11.90 -20.53
C GLY A 460 -4.27 -10.67 -20.70
N THR A 461 -4.21 -9.75 -19.73
CA THR A 461 -3.22 -8.68 -19.71
C THR A 461 -1.81 -9.25 -19.64
N VAL A 462 -0.93 -8.83 -20.54
CA VAL A 462 0.49 -9.20 -20.51
C VAL A 462 1.25 -8.22 -19.62
N VAL A 463 1.97 -8.74 -18.64
CA VAL A 463 2.81 -7.92 -17.74
C VAL A 463 4.28 -8.16 -18.05
N HIS A 464 5.00 -7.07 -18.36
CA HIS A 464 6.46 -7.09 -18.48
C HIS A 464 7.08 -6.34 -17.29
N SER A 465 8.28 -6.74 -16.87
CA SER A 465 9.03 -6.03 -15.83
C SER A 465 10.49 -5.86 -16.23
N VAL A 466 10.96 -4.61 -16.24
CA VAL A 466 12.38 -4.27 -16.39
C VAL A 466 13.02 -4.38 -15.02
N ALA A 467 13.77 -5.47 -14.79
CA ALA A 467 14.35 -5.79 -13.49
C ALA A 467 15.54 -6.76 -13.64
N PRO A 468 16.42 -6.88 -12.63
CA PRO A 468 17.53 -7.83 -12.69
C PRO A 468 17.11 -9.30 -12.60
N PHE A 469 15.95 -9.62 -12.04
CA PHE A 469 15.42 -10.98 -11.96
C PHE A 469 13.89 -10.97 -11.83
N ALA A 470 13.26 -12.11 -12.14
CA ALA A 470 11.84 -12.29 -11.94
C ALA A 470 11.53 -12.40 -10.43
N SER A 471 10.92 -11.37 -9.89
CA SER A 471 10.46 -11.36 -8.52
C SER A 471 9.33 -12.38 -8.30
N ARG A 472 9.06 -12.67 -7.04
CA ARG A 472 7.92 -13.49 -6.64
C ARG A 472 6.59 -12.89 -7.13
N GLY A 473 6.44 -11.57 -7.02
CA GLY A 473 5.26 -10.85 -7.53
C GLY A 473 5.10 -11.03 -9.03
N LEU A 474 6.16 -10.86 -9.81
CA LEU A 474 6.11 -11.05 -11.27
C LEU A 474 5.73 -12.49 -11.65
N VAL A 475 6.28 -13.50 -10.96
CA VAL A 475 5.94 -14.93 -11.19
C VAL A 475 4.44 -15.18 -10.92
N LYS A 476 3.89 -14.64 -9.83
CA LYS A 476 2.46 -14.76 -9.52
C LYS A 476 1.54 -14.08 -10.56
N LEU A 477 2.03 -13.05 -11.23
CA LEU A 477 1.33 -12.39 -12.33
C LEU A 477 1.40 -13.20 -13.64
N GLY A 478 2.21 -14.28 -13.71
CA GLY A 478 2.57 -14.92 -14.98
C GLY A 478 3.30 -13.96 -15.92
N GLY A 479 3.97 -12.95 -15.35
CA GLY A 479 4.61 -11.88 -16.09
C GLY A 479 5.94 -12.30 -16.73
N ARG A 480 6.44 -11.45 -17.61
CA ARG A 480 7.67 -11.66 -18.39
C ARG A 480 8.77 -10.72 -17.93
N LEU A 481 9.91 -11.26 -17.59
CA LEU A 481 11.09 -10.47 -17.26
C LEU A 481 11.72 -9.89 -18.54
N VAL A 482 12.04 -8.62 -18.52
CA VAL A 482 12.98 -7.95 -19.41
C VAL A 482 14.25 -7.70 -18.60
N PRO A 483 15.29 -8.53 -18.73
CA PRO A 483 16.45 -8.46 -17.84
C PRO A 483 17.20 -7.15 -18.00
N ALA A 484 17.46 -6.47 -16.88
CA ALA A 484 18.29 -5.28 -16.80
C ALA A 484 19.18 -5.37 -15.56
N ALA A 485 20.49 -5.32 -15.75
CA ALA A 485 21.42 -5.13 -14.64
C ALA A 485 21.29 -3.70 -14.10
N PRO A 486 21.54 -3.44 -12.78
CA PRO A 486 21.51 -2.07 -12.26
C PRO A 486 22.45 -1.13 -13.04
N GLY A 487 21.92 -0.01 -13.50
CA GLY A 487 22.59 0.97 -14.35
C GLY A 487 22.42 0.76 -15.85
N THR A 488 21.78 -0.33 -16.31
CA THR A 488 21.48 -0.57 -17.73
C THR A 488 20.02 -0.33 -18.10
N GLU A 489 19.20 0.09 -17.15
CA GLU A 489 17.75 0.19 -17.34
C GLU A 489 17.38 1.22 -18.43
N ALA A 490 18.15 2.33 -18.54
CA ALA A 490 17.93 3.32 -19.60
C ALA A 490 18.17 2.72 -20.99
N GLU A 491 19.25 1.96 -21.18
CA GLU A 491 19.58 1.28 -22.45
C GLU A 491 18.50 0.24 -22.81
N VAL A 492 18.00 -0.52 -21.84
CA VAL A 492 16.94 -1.52 -22.05
C VAL A 492 15.63 -0.85 -22.46
N LEU A 493 15.27 0.28 -21.84
CA LEU A 493 14.07 1.05 -22.21
C LEU A 493 14.20 1.67 -23.60
N ASP A 494 15.37 2.19 -23.98
CA ASP A 494 15.63 2.68 -25.31
C ASP A 494 15.60 1.55 -26.34
N ALA A 495 16.12 0.36 -26.02
CA ALA A 495 16.02 -0.82 -26.87
C ALA A 495 14.56 -1.24 -27.10
N ILE A 496 13.67 -1.13 -26.09
CA ILE A 496 12.23 -1.35 -26.26
C ILE A 496 11.63 -0.26 -27.16
N ALA A 497 12.00 1.00 -26.94
CA ALA A 497 11.52 2.13 -27.76
C ALA A 497 11.89 1.96 -29.23
N ASP A 498 13.09 1.48 -29.52
CA ASP A 498 13.60 1.26 -30.86
C ASP A 498 13.26 -0.14 -31.43
N ALA A 499 12.50 -0.97 -30.70
CA ALA A 499 12.11 -2.33 -31.08
C ALA A 499 13.31 -3.24 -31.42
N ALA A 500 14.39 -3.13 -30.65
CA ALA A 500 15.58 -3.94 -30.85
C ALA A 500 15.31 -5.44 -30.65
N ALA A 501 15.99 -6.30 -31.40
CA ALA A 501 15.74 -7.74 -31.46
C ALA A 501 15.64 -8.47 -30.10
N PRO A 502 16.47 -8.21 -29.08
CA PRO A 502 16.38 -8.90 -27.79
C PRO A 502 15.10 -8.63 -27.03
N VAL A 503 14.46 -7.45 -27.23
CA VAL A 503 13.28 -6.97 -26.50
C VAL A 503 12.06 -6.75 -27.40
N ALA A 504 12.10 -7.22 -28.65
CA ALA A 504 11.04 -6.98 -29.65
C ALA A 504 9.63 -7.38 -29.15
N SER A 505 9.49 -8.50 -28.42
CA SER A 505 8.20 -8.91 -27.86
C SER A 505 7.63 -7.89 -26.86
N ALA A 506 8.47 -7.29 -26.01
CA ALA A 506 8.03 -6.25 -25.09
C ALA A 506 7.69 -4.96 -25.85
N ALA A 507 8.46 -4.62 -26.89
CA ALA A 507 8.23 -3.48 -27.75
C ALA A 507 6.89 -3.58 -28.50
N ASP A 508 6.56 -4.74 -29.05
CA ASP A 508 5.29 -4.99 -29.74
C ASP A 508 4.11 -4.89 -28.76
N ASP A 509 4.24 -5.51 -27.59
CA ASP A 509 3.20 -5.51 -26.57
C ASP A 509 2.93 -4.09 -26.02
N VAL A 510 3.97 -3.26 -25.77
CA VAL A 510 3.83 -1.89 -25.26
C VAL A 510 3.22 -0.93 -26.28
N ARG A 511 3.33 -1.22 -27.59
CA ARG A 511 2.69 -0.44 -28.67
C ARG A 511 1.21 -0.76 -28.88
N ARG A 512 0.67 -1.75 -28.18
CA ARG A 512 -0.76 -2.09 -28.29
C ARG A 512 -1.61 -0.93 -27.75
N PRO A 513 -2.67 -0.49 -28.46
CA PRO A 513 -3.54 0.59 -27.99
C PRO A 513 -4.08 0.31 -26.58
N GLY A 514 -3.90 1.26 -25.66
CA GLY A 514 -4.30 1.11 -24.27
C GLY A 514 -3.23 0.49 -23.35
N ALA A 515 -2.03 0.24 -23.85
CA ALA A 515 -0.89 -0.17 -23.02
C ALA A 515 -0.53 0.89 -21.97
N ILE A 516 0.00 0.43 -20.83
CA ILE A 516 0.34 1.29 -19.69
C ILE A 516 1.78 1.00 -19.25
N ILE A 517 2.50 2.07 -18.88
CA ILE A 517 3.82 2.00 -18.27
C ILE A 517 3.69 2.51 -16.82
N LEU A 518 3.99 1.66 -15.84
CA LEU A 518 4.06 2.04 -14.43
C LEU A 518 5.52 2.27 -14.02
N VAL A 519 5.82 3.49 -13.58
CA VAL A 519 7.17 3.90 -13.18
C VAL A 519 7.27 3.98 -11.66
N GLY A 520 8.20 3.24 -11.07
CA GLY A 520 8.51 3.30 -9.64
C GLY A 520 9.57 4.36 -9.28
N GLU A 521 9.64 4.69 -7.99
CA GLU A 521 10.59 5.68 -7.46
C GLU A 521 12.07 5.30 -7.65
N ARG A 522 12.38 4.02 -7.85
CA ARG A 522 13.77 3.55 -7.98
C ARG A 522 14.50 4.09 -9.20
N PHE A 523 13.77 4.48 -10.23
CA PHE A 523 14.38 5.09 -11.42
C PHE A 523 14.94 6.50 -11.18
N ALA A 524 14.55 7.14 -10.08
CA ALA A 524 15.16 8.40 -9.67
C ALA A 524 16.67 8.31 -9.44
N GLY A 525 17.17 7.14 -9.04
CA GLY A 525 18.60 6.88 -8.82
C GLY A 525 19.35 6.32 -10.05
N VAL A 526 18.69 6.17 -11.21
CA VAL A 526 19.29 5.61 -12.42
C VAL A 526 19.36 6.69 -13.51
N PRO A 527 20.54 7.26 -13.80
CA PRO A 527 20.68 8.31 -14.80
C PRO A 527 20.13 7.92 -16.18
N GLY A 528 19.29 8.77 -16.75
CA GLY A 528 18.68 8.56 -18.06
C GLY A 528 17.46 7.65 -18.08
N ALA A 529 17.13 6.93 -17.00
CA ALA A 529 16.02 5.98 -17.00
C ALA A 529 14.65 6.68 -17.10
N LEU A 530 14.45 7.83 -16.44
CA LEU A 530 13.22 8.62 -16.54
C LEU A 530 13.09 9.31 -17.90
N THR A 531 14.20 9.70 -18.50
CA THR A 531 14.25 10.20 -19.87
C THR A 531 13.86 9.12 -20.88
N ALA A 532 14.47 7.94 -20.76
CA ALA A 532 14.19 6.80 -21.65
C ALA A 532 12.74 6.31 -21.54
N VAL A 533 12.17 6.23 -20.33
CA VAL A 533 10.78 5.80 -20.15
C VAL A 533 9.78 6.84 -20.69
N THR A 534 10.09 8.14 -20.56
CA THR A 534 9.28 9.21 -21.15
C THR A 534 9.29 9.12 -22.68
N ARG A 535 10.48 8.93 -23.27
CA ARG A 535 10.65 8.69 -24.72
C ARG A 535 9.90 7.44 -25.18
N LEU A 536 9.99 6.34 -24.42
CA LEU A 536 9.27 5.10 -24.73
C LEU A 536 7.75 5.34 -24.75
N ALA A 537 7.19 6.06 -23.78
CA ALA A 537 5.77 6.39 -23.72
C ALA A 537 5.34 7.23 -24.94
N GLU A 538 6.12 8.26 -25.32
CA GLU A 538 5.87 9.10 -26.49
C GLU A 538 5.86 8.29 -27.80
N LEU A 539 6.84 7.40 -27.99
CA LEU A 539 6.99 6.61 -29.22
C LEU A 539 6.01 5.44 -29.33
N SER A 540 5.62 4.85 -28.21
CA SER A 540 4.69 3.72 -28.19
C SER A 540 3.23 4.13 -28.12
N GLY A 541 2.93 5.35 -27.64
CA GLY A 541 1.58 5.80 -27.30
C GLY A 541 1.02 5.18 -26.02
N ALA A 542 1.85 4.46 -25.24
CA ALA A 542 1.45 3.90 -23.95
C ALA A 542 1.25 5.02 -22.92
N ARG A 543 0.22 4.88 -22.10
CA ARG A 543 -0.03 5.84 -21.01
C ARG A 543 0.97 5.62 -19.86
N LEU A 544 1.57 6.69 -19.37
CA LEU A 544 2.56 6.67 -18.32
C LEU A 544 1.93 7.01 -16.96
N ALA A 545 2.26 6.27 -15.90
CA ALA A 545 1.87 6.63 -14.54
C ALA A 545 3.01 6.37 -13.56
N TRP A 546 3.19 7.31 -12.62
CA TRP A 546 4.17 7.20 -11.55
C TRP A 546 3.54 6.60 -10.31
N VAL A 547 4.19 5.56 -9.75
CA VAL A 547 3.76 4.86 -8.55
C VAL A 547 4.81 5.06 -7.45
N PRO A 548 4.69 6.12 -6.63
CA PRO A 548 5.59 6.32 -5.50
C PRO A 548 5.33 5.28 -4.42
N ARG A 549 6.34 5.00 -3.61
CA ARG A 549 6.22 4.02 -2.53
C ARG A 549 5.43 4.55 -1.33
N ARG A 550 5.59 5.82 -0.96
CA ARG A 550 4.98 6.41 0.24
C ARG A 550 3.65 7.08 -0.07
N ALA A 551 2.71 7.06 0.88
CA ALA A 551 1.36 7.58 0.73
C ALA A 551 1.29 9.10 0.47
N GLY A 552 2.20 9.88 1.05
CA GLY A 552 2.19 11.34 0.96
C GLY A 552 2.87 11.92 -0.27
N GLU A 553 3.69 11.14 -0.99
CA GLU A 553 4.58 11.67 -2.03
C GLU A 553 3.83 12.26 -3.22
N ARG A 554 2.80 11.56 -3.75
CA ARG A 554 1.99 12.11 -4.85
C ARG A 554 1.31 13.41 -4.43
N GLY A 555 0.75 13.45 -3.21
CA GLY A 555 0.13 14.65 -2.65
C GLY A 555 1.12 15.79 -2.44
N ALA A 556 2.37 15.49 -2.07
CA ALA A 556 3.41 16.50 -1.92
C ALA A 556 3.83 17.13 -3.27
N VAL A 557 3.82 16.37 -4.36
CA VAL A 557 4.00 16.90 -5.73
C VAL A 557 2.87 17.88 -6.06
N GLU A 558 1.62 17.49 -5.86
CA GLU A 558 0.45 18.33 -6.13
C GLU A 558 0.42 19.59 -5.24
N ALA A 559 0.89 19.47 -4.01
CA ALA A 559 1.02 20.59 -3.05
C ALA A 559 2.21 21.53 -3.33
N GLY A 560 3.07 21.21 -4.27
CA GLY A 560 4.26 22.01 -4.61
C GLY A 560 5.34 22.01 -3.51
N ALA A 561 5.47 20.93 -2.73
CA ALA A 561 6.50 20.79 -1.70
C ALA A 561 7.84 20.35 -2.30
N MET A 562 8.22 20.96 -3.42
CA MET A 562 9.44 20.73 -4.20
C MET A 562 10.11 22.06 -4.58
N PRO A 563 11.45 22.08 -4.76
CA PRO A 563 12.21 23.32 -5.03
C PRO A 563 11.76 24.06 -6.30
N GLY A 564 11.35 23.32 -7.33
CA GLY A 564 11.01 23.86 -8.66
C GLY A 564 9.52 23.98 -8.93
N LEU A 565 8.64 23.54 -8.00
CA LEU A 565 7.20 23.51 -8.21
C LEU A 565 6.42 24.28 -7.13
N LEU A 566 5.40 25.00 -7.57
CA LEU A 566 4.30 25.56 -6.77
C LEU A 566 3.09 24.62 -6.86
N PRO A 567 2.04 24.80 -6.04
CA PRO A 567 0.86 23.93 -6.06
C PRO A 567 0.22 23.79 -7.45
N GLY A 568 -0.31 22.59 -7.74
CA GLY A 568 -0.99 22.29 -9.00
C GLY A 568 -0.08 22.19 -10.23
N GLY A 569 1.21 21.86 -10.05
CA GLY A 569 2.15 21.66 -11.13
C GLY A 569 2.73 22.94 -11.76
N ARG A 570 2.54 24.08 -11.13
CA ARG A 570 3.02 25.40 -11.57
C ARG A 570 4.54 25.51 -11.38
N PRO A 571 5.34 25.75 -12.46
CA PRO A 571 6.78 25.90 -12.30
C PRO A 571 7.16 27.21 -11.57
N VAL A 572 8.10 27.13 -10.63
CA VAL A 572 8.64 28.33 -9.94
C VAL A 572 9.30 29.31 -10.93
N SER A 573 9.89 28.82 -12.00
CA SER A 573 10.54 29.63 -13.04
C SER A 573 9.55 30.51 -13.82
N GLU A 574 8.27 30.14 -13.92
CA GLU A 574 7.26 30.86 -14.68
C GLU A 574 6.72 32.07 -13.90
N PRO A 575 6.84 33.30 -14.42
CA PRO A 575 6.35 34.50 -13.73
C PRO A 575 4.86 34.48 -13.47
N THR A 576 4.06 34.01 -14.44
CA THR A 576 2.59 33.93 -14.32
C THR A 576 2.15 32.94 -13.27
N ALA A 577 2.84 31.80 -13.15
CA ALA A 577 2.60 30.81 -12.09
C ALA A 577 2.82 31.39 -10.68
N ARG A 578 3.88 32.19 -10.51
CA ARG A 578 4.16 32.87 -9.23
C ARG A 578 3.13 33.97 -8.92
N VAL A 579 2.68 34.72 -9.89
CA VAL A 579 1.62 35.74 -9.71
C VAL A 579 0.30 35.07 -9.31
N ASP A 580 -0.07 34.00 -9.96
CA ASP A 580 -1.28 33.23 -9.71
C ASP A 580 -1.32 32.72 -8.24
N VAL A 581 -0.25 32.07 -7.79
CA VAL A 581 -0.15 31.58 -6.41
C VAL A 581 0.00 32.73 -5.39
N ALA A 582 0.75 33.80 -5.73
CA ALA A 582 0.88 34.96 -4.85
C ALA A 582 -0.47 35.65 -4.61
N ALA A 583 -1.32 35.73 -5.65
CA ALA A 583 -2.67 36.28 -5.54
C ALA A 583 -3.56 35.42 -4.62
N SER A 584 -3.57 34.10 -4.79
CA SER A 584 -4.32 33.18 -3.92
C SER A 584 -3.82 33.23 -2.46
N TRP A 585 -2.50 33.38 -2.25
CA TRP A 585 -1.92 33.48 -0.91
C TRP A 585 -2.01 34.88 -0.27
N GLY A 586 -2.44 35.90 -1.04
CA GLY A 586 -2.53 37.29 -0.58
C GLY A 586 -1.16 37.91 -0.26
N VAL A 587 -0.10 37.53 -0.97
CA VAL A 587 1.27 38.01 -0.81
C VAL A 587 1.73 38.82 -2.03
N ALA A 588 2.65 39.78 -1.84
CA ALA A 588 3.10 40.67 -2.90
C ALA A 588 3.91 39.94 -4.00
N SER A 589 4.71 38.96 -3.63
CA SER A 589 5.54 38.17 -4.55
C SER A 589 6.04 36.89 -3.90
N LEU A 590 6.49 35.96 -4.72
CA LEU A 590 7.14 34.69 -4.33
C LEU A 590 8.57 34.64 -4.83
N PRO A 591 9.46 33.85 -4.17
CA PRO A 591 10.82 33.63 -4.64
C PRO A 591 10.82 33.07 -6.08
N SER A 592 11.68 33.63 -6.96
CA SER A 592 11.70 33.27 -8.39
C SER A 592 12.77 32.24 -8.76
N THR A 593 13.77 32.06 -7.89
CA THR A 593 14.88 31.11 -8.11
C THR A 593 14.48 29.73 -7.62
N THR A 594 14.72 28.69 -8.41
CA THR A 594 14.58 27.31 -7.96
C THR A 594 15.44 27.07 -6.72
N GLY A 595 14.85 26.46 -5.70
CA GLY A 595 15.53 26.13 -4.45
C GLY A 595 16.45 24.93 -4.55
N ARG A 596 17.06 24.58 -3.43
CA ARG A 596 17.88 23.38 -3.23
C ARG A 596 16.97 22.17 -2.99
N ASP A 597 17.35 21.01 -3.53
CA ASP A 597 16.75 19.71 -3.20
C ASP A 597 17.28 19.18 -1.85
N THR A 598 16.81 18.02 -1.44
CA THR A 598 17.14 17.41 -0.13
C THR A 598 18.65 17.29 0.07
N ASP A 599 19.39 16.76 -0.91
CA ASP A 599 20.83 16.56 -0.81
C ASP A 599 21.58 17.91 -0.76
N ALA A 600 21.17 18.87 -1.58
CA ALA A 600 21.76 20.21 -1.59
C ALA A 600 21.42 21.03 -0.33
N ILE A 601 20.21 20.83 0.28
CA ILE A 601 19.86 21.42 1.58
C ILE A 601 20.77 20.87 2.68
N LEU A 602 20.92 19.54 2.75
CA LEU A 602 21.79 18.90 3.74
C LEU A 602 23.26 19.31 3.57
N ALA A 603 23.77 19.32 2.35
CA ALA A 603 25.14 19.78 2.06
C ALA A 603 25.32 21.26 2.45
N ALA A 604 24.34 22.11 2.17
CA ALA A 604 24.41 23.53 2.54
C ALA A 604 24.36 23.74 4.06
N ALA A 605 23.63 22.91 4.80
CA ALA A 605 23.64 22.94 6.27
C ALA A 605 24.98 22.47 6.83
N ALA A 606 25.54 21.38 6.31
CA ALA A 606 26.85 20.86 6.70
C ALA A 606 27.98 21.89 6.49
N ASP A 607 27.91 22.68 5.40
CA ASP A 607 28.90 23.70 5.04
C ASP A 607 28.62 25.08 5.70
N GLY A 608 27.60 25.22 6.53
CA GLY A 608 27.20 26.50 7.13
C GLY A 608 26.58 27.52 6.17
N ARG A 609 26.24 27.11 4.94
CA ARG A 609 25.55 27.94 3.93
C ARG A 609 24.01 27.98 4.14
N LEU A 610 23.50 27.18 5.07
CA LEU A 610 22.19 27.30 5.70
C LEU A 610 22.39 27.35 7.21
N GLY A 611 21.71 28.29 7.86
CA GLY A 611 21.81 28.55 9.31
C GLY A 611 20.85 27.69 10.12
N ALA A 612 19.76 27.21 9.51
CA ALA A 612 18.79 26.38 10.20
C ALA A 612 18.10 25.37 9.27
N LEU A 613 17.54 24.32 9.89
CA LEU A 613 16.69 23.32 9.24
C LEU A 613 15.33 23.21 9.95
N VAL A 614 14.27 23.07 9.17
CA VAL A 614 12.96 22.60 9.64
C VAL A 614 12.72 21.22 9.05
N VAL A 615 12.55 20.20 9.90
CA VAL A 615 12.47 18.79 9.48
C VAL A 615 11.16 18.18 9.95
N GLY A 616 10.33 17.75 9.00
CA GLY A 616 9.01 17.16 9.27
C GLY A 616 8.94 15.67 8.93
N GLY A 617 9.08 14.77 9.92
CA GLY A 617 8.85 13.34 9.73
C GLY A 617 9.81 12.62 8.78
N LEU A 618 11.05 13.07 8.71
CA LEU A 618 12.13 12.46 7.92
C LEU A 618 12.88 11.42 8.77
N ASP A 619 13.19 10.27 8.17
CA ASP A 619 14.12 9.29 8.72
C ASP A 619 15.42 9.34 7.94
N PRO A 620 16.57 9.70 8.58
CA PRO A 620 17.88 9.72 7.90
C PRO A 620 18.24 8.38 7.24
N GLY A 621 17.76 7.24 7.79
CA GLY A 621 18.00 5.92 7.22
C GLY A 621 17.36 5.68 5.85
N ASP A 622 16.42 6.52 5.43
CA ASP A 622 15.79 6.47 4.10
C ASP A 622 16.59 7.25 3.02
N LEU A 623 17.53 8.11 3.44
CA LEU A 623 18.35 8.92 2.55
C LEU A 623 19.48 8.10 1.89
N PRO A 624 20.04 8.58 0.77
CA PRO A 624 21.15 7.89 0.09
C PRO A 624 22.39 7.73 0.98
N ASP A 625 22.72 8.76 1.77
CA ASP A 625 23.80 8.74 2.75
C ASP A 625 23.31 9.17 4.14
N PRO A 626 22.85 8.19 4.96
CA PRO A 626 22.39 8.47 6.32
C PRO A 626 23.42 9.15 7.22
N ALA A 627 24.70 8.81 7.07
CA ALA A 627 25.77 9.38 7.89
C ALA A 627 26.02 10.86 7.55
N ALA A 628 26.02 11.21 6.26
CA ALA A 628 26.12 12.60 5.82
C ALA A 628 24.91 13.42 6.28
N ALA A 629 23.71 12.85 6.26
CA ALA A 629 22.51 13.51 6.75
C ALA A 629 22.56 13.80 8.27
N LEU A 630 23.03 12.83 9.07
CA LEU A 630 23.24 13.04 10.50
C LEU A 630 24.32 14.10 10.78
N ALA A 631 25.43 14.07 10.05
CA ALA A 631 26.47 15.07 10.16
C ALA A 631 25.98 16.49 9.78
N ALA A 632 25.10 16.59 8.79
CA ALA A 632 24.46 17.85 8.41
C ALA A 632 23.55 18.41 9.51
N LEU A 633 22.79 17.53 10.18
CA LEU A 633 21.96 17.91 11.34
C LEU A 633 22.80 18.34 12.53
N ASP A 634 23.94 17.67 12.79
CA ASP A 634 24.88 18.03 13.86
C ASP A 634 25.62 19.37 13.57
N ALA A 635 25.83 19.69 12.31
CA ALA A 635 26.50 20.94 11.89
C ALA A 635 25.56 22.13 11.74
N ALA A 636 24.25 21.89 11.57
CA ALA A 636 23.27 22.96 11.43
C ALA A 636 23.22 23.84 12.69
N GLY A 637 23.22 25.16 12.48
CA GLY A 637 23.23 26.12 13.59
C GLY A 637 21.96 26.08 14.45
N PHE A 638 20.82 25.65 13.87
CA PHE A 638 19.55 25.50 14.58
C PHE A 638 18.64 24.49 13.84
N VAL A 639 18.04 23.57 14.58
CA VAL A 639 17.15 22.54 14.02
C VAL A 639 15.80 22.52 14.73
N VAL A 640 14.73 22.68 13.96
CA VAL A 640 13.33 22.48 14.41
C VAL A 640 12.81 21.19 13.82
N SER A 641 12.38 20.27 14.68
CA SER A 641 11.79 18.97 14.26
C SER A 641 10.29 18.93 14.53
N LEU A 642 9.48 18.61 13.52
CA LEU A 642 8.06 18.28 13.66
C LEU A 642 7.91 16.76 13.58
N GLU A 643 7.67 16.12 14.73
CA GLU A 643 7.73 14.64 14.76
C GLU A 643 6.66 14.02 15.69
N VAL A 644 6.30 12.76 15.40
CA VAL A 644 5.36 11.97 16.20
C VAL A 644 6.07 11.24 17.34
N ARG A 645 7.30 10.75 17.10
CA ARG A 645 8.07 9.88 18.00
C ARG A 645 9.53 10.32 18.03
N SER A 646 10.23 9.98 19.11
CA SER A 646 11.67 10.18 19.19
C SER A 646 12.40 9.54 18.00
N SER A 647 13.38 10.25 17.45
CA SER A 647 14.11 9.83 16.25
C SER A 647 15.53 10.40 16.27
N ALA A 648 16.38 9.93 15.38
CA ALA A 648 17.73 10.47 15.20
C ALA A 648 17.72 11.97 14.85
N VAL A 649 16.65 12.49 14.26
CA VAL A 649 16.44 13.92 14.02
C VAL A 649 16.08 14.64 15.32
N THR A 650 15.13 14.12 16.08
CA THR A 650 14.71 14.77 17.36
C THR A 650 15.83 14.82 18.37
N GLU A 651 16.71 13.81 18.39
CA GLU A 651 17.88 13.78 19.25
C GLU A 651 18.89 14.91 18.97
N ARG A 652 18.85 15.47 17.75
CA ARG A 652 19.73 16.54 17.27
C ARG A 652 19.06 17.92 17.22
N ALA A 653 17.74 17.93 17.36
CA ALA A 653 16.95 19.14 17.27
C ALA A 653 17.15 20.05 18.49
N ASP A 654 17.10 21.38 18.28
CA ASP A 654 17.04 22.39 19.33
C ASP A 654 15.62 22.52 19.87
N VAL A 655 14.62 22.38 18.98
CA VAL A 655 13.21 22.40 19.32
C VAL A 655 12.50 21.25 18.62
N VAL A 656 11.71 20.49 19.38
CA VAL A 656 10.85 19.42 18.87
C VAL A 656 9.40 19.78 19.11
N LEU A 657 8.62 19.88 18.05
CA LEU A 657 7.19 20.19 18.07
C LEU A 657 6.40 18.91 17.73
N PRO A 658 5.62 18.36 18.70
CA PRO A 658 4.87 17.12 18.48
C PRO A 658 3.74 17.31 17.49
N VAL A 659 3.57 16.36 16.56
CA VAL A 659 2.50 16.36 15.56
C VAL A 659 1.63 15.12 15.63
N ALA A 660 0.41 15.23 15.08
CA ALA A 660 -0.58 14.17 15.08
C ALA A 660 -0.29 13.10 14.03
N PRO A 661 -0.36 11.80 14.37
CA PRO A 661 -0.41 10.71 13.38
C PRO A 661 -1.74 10.72 12.62
N ALA A 662 -1.82 10.01 11.49
CA ALA A 662 -2.98 10.03 10.59
C ALA A 662 -4.33 9.73 11.28
N GLN A 663 -4.39 8.80 12.23
CA GLN A 663 -5.63 8.47 12.93
C GLN A 663 -6.13 9.58 13.90
N GLU A 664 -5.27 10.54 14.24
CA GLU A 664 -5.56 11.63 15.17
C GLU A 664 -5.75 12.99 14.52
N LYS A 665 -5.74 13.05 13.19
CA LYS A 665 -6.02 14.26 12.40
C LYS A 665 -6.94 13.94 11.23
N ALA A 666 -7.60 14.95 10.68
CA ALA A 666 -8.22 14.91 9.38
C ALA A 666 -7.20 15.34 8.31
N GLY A 667 -7.29 14.78 7.12
CA GLY A 667 -6.39 15.10 6.03
C GLY A 667 -6.77 14.38 4.74
N SER A 668 -5.92 14.53 3.72
CA SER A 668 -6.07 13.84 2.44
C SER A 668 -4.74 13.24 2.00
N TYR A 669 -4.81 12.08 1.33
CA TYR A 669 -3.72 11.59 0.49
C TYR A 669 -4.15 11.65 -0.98
N VAL A 670 -3.20 11.85 -1.89
CA VAL A 670 -3.40 11.62 -3.31
C VAL A 670 -2.70 10.31 -3.65
N ASN A 671 -3.47 9.33 -4.16
CA ASN A 671 -2.88 8.06 -4.52
C ASN A 671 -2.12 8.14 -5.87
N TRP A 672 -1.49 7.04 -6.30
CA TRP A 672 -0.73 7.00 -7.55
C TRP A 672 -1.57 7.36 -8.80
N GLU A 673 -2.89 7.13 -8.76
CA GLU A 673 -3.79 7.51 -9.85
C GLU A 673 -3.96 9.05 -10.00
N GLY A 674 -3.61 9.82 -8.96
CA GLY A 674 -4.01 11.23 -8.82
C GLY A 674 -5.37 11.41 -8.11
N ARG A 675 -5.93 10.35 -7.53
CA ARG A 675 -7.22 10.37 -6.82
C ARG A 675 -7.05 10.91 -5.40
N TRP A 676 -7.79 11.98 -5.09
CA TRP A 676 -7.86 12.56 -3.75
C TRP A 676 -8.62 11.64 -2.80
N ARG A 677 -8.01 11.33 -1.66
CA ARG A 677 -8.50 10.40 -0.65
C ARG A 677 -8.60 11.11 0.69
N ALA A 678 -9.71 11.81 0.91
CA ALA A 678 -9.96 12.51 2.17
C ALA A 678 -10.37 11.53 3.29
N PHE A 679 -9.94 11.81 4.52
CA PHE A 679 -10.32 11.05 5.72
C PHE A 679 -10.56 11.99 6.92
N PRO A 680 -11.53 11.64 7.79
CA PRO A 680 -11.78 12.37 9.03
C PRO A 680 -10.80 11.95 10.13
N GLN A 681 -10.73 12.71 11.19
CA GLN A 681 -10.07 12.32 12.44
C GLN A 681 -10.82 11.12 13.06
N ALA A 682 -10.14 9.98 13.20
CA ALA A 682 -10.71 8.77 13.79
C ALA A 682 -10.68 8.81 15.32
N ILE A 683 -9.60 9.28 15.90
CA ILE A 683 -9.39 9.37 17.35
C ILE A 683 -9.31 10.83 17.77
N ARG A 684 -10.16 11.23 18.70
CA ARG A 684 -10.08 12.56 19.30
C ARG A 684 -8.81 12.68 20.14
N SER A 685 -8.00 13.67 19.82
CA SER A 685 -6.71 13.97 20.45
C SER A 685 -6.51 15.49 20.49
N ASN A 686 -5.65 15.95 21.38
CA ASN A 686 -5.16 17.33 21.42
C ASN A 686 -3.89 17.53 20.56
N ALA A 687 -3.41 16.48 19.90
CA ALA A 687 -2.28 16.57 19.00
C ALA A 687 -2.63 17.43 17.78
N LEU A 688 -1.70 18.25 17.36
CA LEU A 688 -1.87 19.20 16.26
C LEU A 688 -1.35 18.59 14.96
N SER A 689 -2.00 18.90 13.83
CA SER A 689 -1.46 18.58 12.50
C SER A 689 -0.24 19.46 12.21
N ASP A 690 0.63 19.00 11.30
CA ASP A 690 1.82 19.75 10.88
C ASP A 690 1.42 21.16 10.39
N PHE A 691 0.36 21.26 9.56
CA PHE A 691 -0.11 22.56 9.07
C PHE A 691 -0.53 23.54 10.18
N ARG A 692 -1.09 23.03 11.29
CA ARG A 692 -1.45 23.88 12.44
C ARG A 692 -0.21 24.35 13.21
N VAL A 693 0.77 23.48 13.39
CA VAL A 693 2.02 23.83 14.05
C VAL A 693 2.77 24.89 13.25
N LEU A 694 2.82 24.75 11.92
CA LEU A 694 3.45 25.72 11.03
C LEU A 694 2.70 27.07 11.00
N ASP A 695 1.36 27.05 11.06
CA ASP A 695 0.55 28.27 11.17
C ASP A 695 0.81 29.03 12.49
N MET A 696 0.95 28.31 13.62
CA MET A 696 1.32 28.90 14.91
C MET A 696 2.75 29.44 14.88
N LEU A 697 3.70 28.69 14.32
CA LEU A 697 5.10 29.14 14.22
C LEU A 697 5.24 30.38 13.32
N ALA A 698 4.47 30.45 12.23
CA ALA A 698 4.41 31.62 11.38
C ALA A 698 3.89 32.86 12.12
N ALA A 699 2.86 32.68 12.97
CA ALA A 699 2.30 33.77 13.78
C ALA A 699 3.32 34.33 14.78
N GLU A 700 4.20 33.52 15.37
CA GLU A 700 5.32 33.98 16.21
C GLU A 700 6.41 34.73 15.41
N LEU A 701 6.41 34.60 14.09
CA LEU A 701 7.26 35.33 13.16
C LEU A 701 6.55 36.54 12.52
N ASP A 702 5.42 36.97 13.08
CA ASP A 702 4.57 38.07 12.60
C ASP A 702 4.01 37.85 11.18
N VAL A 703 3.84 36.57 10.75
CA VAL A 703 3.30 36.22 9.44
C VAL A 703 2.01 35.40 9.59
N VAL A 704 0.96 35.80 8.88
CA VAL A 704 -0.31 35.09 8.86
C VAL A 704 -0.37 34.14 7.67
N LEU A 705 -0.30 32.83 7.90
CA LEU A 705 -0.49 31.82 6.87
C LEU A 705 -1.95 31.52 6.59
N GLY A 706 -2.82 31.66 7.57
CA GLY A 706 -4.26 31.42 7.45
C GLY A 706 -4.67 29.94 7.46
N LEU A 707 -3.80 29.02 7.88
CA LEU A 707 -4.00 27.57 7.84
C LEU A 707 -4.60 27.02 9.15
N ARG A 708 -5.71 27.63 9.61
CA ARG A 708 -6.31 27.36 10.93
C ARG A 708 -7.08 26.03 11.01
N GLY A 709 -7.41 25.41 9.89
CA GLY A 709 -8.16 24.17 9.83
C GLY A 709 -8.07 23.50 8.47
N VAL A 710 -8.30 22.18 8.45
CA VAL A 710 -8.20 21.36 7.23
C VAL A 710 -9.08 21.87 6.09
N ASP A 711 -10.30 22.31 6.38
CA ASP A 711 -11.23 22.81 5.37
C ASP A 711 -10.76 24.13 4.74
N ARG A 712 -10.07 24.99 5.52
CA ARG A 712 -9.50 26.23 5.00
C ARG A 712 -8.33 25.95 4.06
N VAL A 713 -7.46 24.98 4.41
CA VAL A 713 -6.36 24.54 3.54
C VAL A 713 -6.89 23.99 2.23
N ARG A 714 -7.92 23.13 2.30
CA ARG A 714 -8.58 22.57 1.12
C ARG A 714 -9.27 23.61 0.24
N ALA A 715 -9.93 24.59 0.85
CA ALA A 715 -10.56 25.69 0.13
C ALA A 715 -9.52 26.50 -0.63
N GLU A 716 -8.39 26.84 0.01
CA GLU A 716 -7.32 27.60 -0.61
C GLU A 716 -6.63 26.81 -1.75
N LEU A 717 -6.44 25.49 -1.58
CA LEU A 717 -5.96 24.63 -2.67
C LEU A 717 -6.95 24.58 -3.84
N ALA A 718 -8.25 24.56 -3.56
CA ALA A 718 -9.29 24.53 -4.58
C ALA A 718 -9.46 25.86 -5.32
N GLU A 719 -9.04 27.00 -4.73
CA GLU A 719 -9.00 28.30 -5.38
C GLU A 719 -7.97 28.36 -6.52
N LEU A 720 -6.96 27.49 -6.46
CA LEU A 720 -5.97 27.33 -7.54
C LEU A 720 -6.54 26.40 -8.62
N GLU A 721 -7.10 26.98 -9.67
CA GLU A 721 -7.59 26.24 -10.83
C GLU A 721 -6.49 25.40 -11.50
N ALA A 722 -6.86 24.52 -12.44
CA ALA A 722 -5.89 23.75 -13.19
C ALA A 722 -4.90 24.67 -13.92
N TRP A 723 -3.62 24.34 -13.88
CA TRP A 723 -2.59 25.11 -14.55
C TRP A 723 -2.62 24.87 -16.08
N GLU A 724 -2.84 25.93 -16.85
CA GLU A 724 -2.87 25.90 -18.33
C GLU A 724 -1.64 26.57 -18.96
N GLY A 725 -0.69 27.03 -18.14
CA GLY A 725 0.53 27.69 -18.60
C GLY A 725 1.64 26.71 -18.99
N THR A 726 2.82 27.24 -19.20
CA THR A 726 4.02 26.46 -19.55
C THR A 726 4.32 25.44 -18.45
N MET A 727 4.42 24.17 -18.82
CA MET A 727 4.82 23.07 -17.93
C MET A 727 6.34 22.99 -17.79
N THR A 728 6.80 22.30 -16.75
CA THR A 728 8.22 21.96 -16.62
C THR A 728 8.69 21.20 -17.87
N ALA A 729 9.88 21.50 -18.36
CA ALA A 729 10.49 20.80 -19.48
C ALA A 729 10.65 19.30 -19.17
N LYS A 730 10.46 18.45 -20.17
CA LYS A 730 10.69 17.02 -20.02
C LYS A 730 12.15 16.71 -19.66
N PRO A 731 12.42 15.61 -18.96
CA PRO A 731 13.79 15.22 -18.64
C PRO A 731 14.59 14.93 -19.93
N LEU A 732 15.84 15.34 -19.95
CA LEU A 732 16.78 15.11 -21.07
C LEU A 732 18.17 14.77 -20.49
N VAL A 733 18.27 13.64 -19.84
CA VAL A 733 19.52 13.14 -19.24
C VAL A 733 19.97 11.91 -20.03
N PRO A 734 21.21 11.84 -20.51
CA PRO A 734 21.71 10.64 -21.16
C PRO A 734 21.86 9.49 -20.16
N GLY A 735 21.78 8.25 -20.65
CA GLY A 735 22.11 7.07 -19.84
C GLY A 735 23.55 7.17 -19.30
N GLY A 736 23.73 6.71 -18.06
CA GLY A 736 25.05 6.59 -17.46
C GLY A 736 25.83 5.41 -18.02
N GLU A 737 27.14 5.41 -17.84
CA GLU A 737 27.95 4.22 -18.14
C GLU A 737 27.64 3.12 -17.12
N PRO A 738 27.24 1.90 -17.57
CA PRO A 738 26.97 0.80 -16.65
C PRO A 738 28.21 0.42 -15.84
N PRO A 739 28.06 0.16 -14.53
CA PRO A 739 29.16 -0.28 -13.69
C PRO A 739 29.78 -1.59 -14.19
N GLN A 740 31.09 -1.70 -14.18
CA GLN A 740 31.87 -2.88 -14.61
C GLN A 740 32.62 -3.50 -13.43
N PRO A 741 31.98 -4.39 -12.62
CA PRO A 741 32.64 -4.99 -11.46
C PRO A 741 33.69 -6.02 -11.87
N GLY A 742 34.88 -5.97 -11.23
CA GLY A 742 35.91 -6.99 -11.38
C GLY A 742 35.62 -8.26 -10.56
N PRO A 743 36.51 -9.28 -10.61
CA PRO A 743 36.37 -10.47 -9.78
C PRO A 743 36.28 -10.14 -8.28
N GLY A 744 35.42 -10.85 -7.56
CA GLY A 744 35.15 -10.59 -6.14
C GLY A 744 34.32 -9.32 -5.86
N HIS A 745 33.82 -8.66 -6.89
CA HIS A 745 32.92 -7.51 -6.79
C HIS A 745 31.61 -7.75 -7.54
N ALA A 746 30.56 -7.05 -7.14
CA ALA A 746 29.26 -7.10 -7.81
C ALA A 746 28.60 -5.72 -7.82
N VAL A 747 27.70 -5.50 -8.76
CA VAL A 747 26.81 -4.33 -8.75
C VAL A 747 25.66 -4.63 -7.80
N LEU A 748 25.42 -3.73 -6.85
CA LEU A 748 24.33 -3.82 -5.90
C LEU A 748 22.99 -3.51 -6.59
N SER A 749 22.01 -4.38 -6.37
CA SER A 749 20.61 -4.14 -6.64
C SER A 749 19.86 -4.16 -5.31
N THR A 750 18.93 -3.27 -5.10
CA THR A 750 18.20 -3.23 -3.83
C THR A 750 16.81 -2.61 -4.00
N TRP A 751 15.83 -3.11 -3.22
CA TRP A 751 14.53 -2.47 -3.00
C TRP A 751 13.96 -2.86 -1.64
N ASN A 752 13.00 -2.05 -1.17
CA ASN A 752 12.33 -2.29 0.10
C ASN A 752 11.33 -3.45 -0.03
N LEU A 753 11.35 -4.38 0.92
CA LEU A 753 10.27 -5.33 1.11
C LEU A 753 9.07 -4.63 1.78
N LEU A 754 7.86 -5.13 1.55
CA LEU A 754 6.65 -4.56 2.15
C LEU A 754 6.72 -4.55 3.68
N LEU A 755 7.14 -5.67 4.27
CA LEU A 755 7.42 -5.81 5.69
C LEU A 755 8.93 -5.71 5.93
N GLY A 756 9.43 -4.50 6.06
CA GLY A 756 10.84 -4.19 6.36
C GLY A 756 11.00 -3.67 7.79
N ALA A 757 12.12 -3.02 8.07
CA ALA A 757 12.44 -2.40 9.36
C ALA A 757 12.02 -0.91 9.44
N GLY A 758 11.00 -0.49 8.68
CA GLY A 758 10.53 0.89 8.69
C GLY A 758 9.71 1.23 9.93
N ARG A 759 9.92 2.43 10.49
CA ARG A 759 9.32 2.89 11.76
C ARG A 759 7.80 2.87 11.83
N LEU A 760 7.08 2.99 10.70
CA LEU A 760 5.61 2.95 10.65
C LEU A 760 5.00 1.55 10.86
N GLN A 761 5.81 0.52 11.10
CA GLN A 761 5.33 -0.82 11.48
C GLN A 761 5.84 -1.30 12.84
N ASP A 762 6.53 -0.43 13.59
CA ASP A 762 6.98 -0.73 14.95
C ASP A 762 5.81 -1.06 15.88
N GLY A 763 6.09 -1.87 16.91
CA GLY A 763 5.14 -2.20 17.96
C GLY A 763 4.15 -3.31 17.63
N GLU A 764 4.27 -3.97 16.45
CA GLU A 764 3.43 -5.12 16.10
C GLU A 764 4.30 -6.38 15.84
N PRO A 765 4.62 -7.14 16.89
CA PRO A 765 5.55 -8.27 16.81
C PRO A 765 5.00 -9.44 15.98
N TYR A 766 3.68 -9.65 15.97
CA TYR A 766 3.10 -10.74 15.20
C TYR A 766 3.19 -10.48 13.69
N LEU A 767 3.03 -9.22 13.26
CA LEU A 767 3.24 -8.82 11.88
C LEU A 767 4.72 -8.90 11.50
N ALA A 768 5.60 -8.40 12.38
CA ALA A 768 7.04 -8.48 12.16
C ALA A 768 7.52 -9.93 11.96
N GLY A 769 6.95 -10.87 12.74
CA GLY A 769 7.24 -12.30 12.61
C GLY A 769 6.80 -12.94 11.29
N THR A 770 5.94 -12.27 10.49
CA THR A 770 5.56 -12.72 9.14
C THR A 770 6.42 -12.08 8.03
N ALA A 771 7.36 -11.21 8.38
CA ALA A 771 8.25 -10.60 7.39
C ALA A 771 9.12 -11.66 6.71
N HIS A 772 9.37 -11.48 5.42
CA HIS A 772 10.32 -12.32 4.70
C HIS A 772 11.71 -12.14 5.28
N ARG A 773 12.42 -13.23 5.50
CA ARG A 773 13.80 -13.17 5.97
C ARG A 773 14.69 -12.49 4.94
N ALA A 774 15.59 -11.65 5.41
CA ALA A 774 16.58 -11.03 4.54
C ALA A 774 17.52 -12.11 3.97
N VAL A 775 17.69 -12.11 2.65
CA VAL A 775 18.59 -13.01 1.91
C VAL A 775 19.35 -12.20 0.87
N ALA A 776 20.54 -12.65 0.53
CA ALA A 776 21.30 -12.17 -0.63
C ALA A 776 20.96 -13.04 -1.85
N ARG A 777 20.78 -12.42 -3.03
CA ARG A 777 20.56 -13.14 -4.29
C ARG A 777 21.71 -12.88 -5.25
N ILE A 778 22.27 -13.95 -5.79
CA ILE A 778 23.35 -13.90 -6.80
C ILE A 778 23.14 -15.02 -7.84
N SER A 779 23.81 -14.91 -8.99
CA SER A 779 23.79 -15.95 -10.02
C SER A 779 24.64 -17.17 -9.59
N ALA A 780 24.37 -18.31 -10.20
CA ALA A 780 25.19 -19.52 -10.00
C ALA A 780 26.65 -19.31 -10.42
N ALA A 781 26.89 -18.56 -11.49
CA ALA A 781 28.24 -18.25 -11.96
C ALA A 781 29.00 -17.36 -10.96
N THR A 782 28.37 -16.32 -10.45
CA THR A 782 28.96 -15.46 -9.40
C THR A 782 29.22 -16.25 -8.11
N ALA A 783 28.32 -17.15 -7.72
CA ALA A 783 28.52 -18.02 -6.55
C ALA A 783 29.74 -18.93 -6.73
N ALA A 784 29.89 -19.53 -7.93
CA ALA A 784 31.04 -20.37 -8.25
C ALA A 784 32.35 -19.56 -8.29
N GLU A 785 32.33 -18.33 -8.83
CA GLU A 785 33.50 -17.42 -8.89
C GLU A 785 34.08 -17.16 -7.49
N ILE A 786 33.24 -16.94 -6.49
CA ILE A 786 33.66 -16.67 -5.11
C ILE A 786 33.80 -17.92 -4.25
N GLY A 787 33.63 -19.12 -4.82
CA GLY A 787 33.74 -20.39 -4.12
C GLY A 787 32.69 -20.62 -3.04
N LEU A 788 31.45 -20.13 -3.24
CA LEU A 788 30.36 -20.27 -2.30
C LEU A 788 29.93 -21.72 -2.16
N THR A 789 29.88 -22.22 -0.91
CA THR A 789 29.34 -23.55 -0.58
C THR A 789 27.86 -23.46 -0.21
N PRO A 790 27.07 -24.58 -0.24
CA PRO A 790 25.63 -24.53 0.02
C PRO A 790 25.19 -23.90 1.36
N ASP A 791 26.01 -24.07 2.39
CA ASP A 791 25.69 -23.57 3.75
C ASP A 791 26.43 -22.28 4.11
N ALA A 792 27.15 -21.67 3.16
CA ALA A 792 27.87 -20.43 3.40
C ALA A 792 26.93 -19.22 3.35
N LEU A 793 27.32 -18.20 4.10
CA LEU A 793 26.71 -16.87 4.02
C LEU A 793 27.46 -16.02 3.00
N LEU A 794 26.81 -15.02 2.44
CA LEU A 794 27.45 -13.99 1.62
C LEU A 794 27.69 -12.74 2.46
N SER A 795 28.95 -12.32 2.53
CA SER A 795 29.32 -11.00 3.01
C SER A 795 29.41 -10.03 1.85
N VAL A 796 28.64 -8.95 1.94
CA VAL A 796 28.66 -7.81 1.00
C VAL A 796 29.24 -6.61 1.74
N SER A 797 30.29 -5.98 1.25
CA SER A 797 31.02 -4.95 1.98
C SER A 797 31.44 -3.76 1.12
N THR A 798 31.57 -2.62 1.81
CA THR A 798 32.18 -1.38 1.33
C THR A 798 33.21 -0.91 2.35
N ALA A 799 33.84 0.24 2.12
CA ALA A 799 34.70 0.87 3.11
C ALA A 799 33.97 1.28 4.40
N ARG A 800 32.62 1.37 4.38
CA ARG A 800 31.79 1.79 5.53
C ARG A 800 31.35 0.63 6.43
N GLY A 801 31.15 -0.57 5.86
CA GLY A 801 30.69 -1.71 6.65
C GLY A 801 30.38 -2.96 5.82
N THR A 802 29.78 -3.96 6.50
CA THR A 802 29.50 -5.26 5.91
C THR A 802 28.11 -5.75 6.31
N VAL A 803 27.34 -6.25 5.34
CA VAL A 803 26.09 -6.98 5.51
C VAL A 803 26.34 -8.45 5.17
N THR A 804 25.98 -9.36 6.06
CA THR A 804 26.18 -10.82 5.87
C THR A 804 24.83 -11.53 5.94
N LEU A 805 24.43 -12.24 4.85
CA LEU A 805 23.12 -12.86 4.71
C LEU A 805 23.20 -14.28 4.15
N PRO A 806 22.20 -15.12 4.43
CA PRO A 806 21.98 -16.37 3.69
C PRO A 806 21.81 -16.10 2.19
N VAL A 807 22.23 -17.05 1.36
CA VAL A 807 22.22 -16.89 -0.11
C VAL A 807 21.09 -17.67 -0.75
N VAL A 808 20.47 -17.06 -1.72
CA VAL A 808 19.54 -17.73 -2.65
C VAL A 808 20.08 -17.58 -4.07
N ILE A 809 20.46 -18.69 -4.67
CA ILE A 809 20.89 -18.71 -6.08
C ILE A 809 19.67 -18.37 -6.94
N THR A 810 19.82 -17.36 -7.76
CA THR A 810 18.73 -16.77 -8.54
C THR A 810 19.23 -16.53 -9.98
N PRO A 811 18.38 -16.72 -11.02
CA PRO A 811 18.68 -16.27 -12.37
C PRO A 811 18.72 -14.73 -12.43
N ILE A 812 19.88 -14.16 -12.16
CA ILE A 812 20.20 -12.73 -12.15
C ILE A 812 21.48 -12.54 -12.97
N PRO A 813 21.74 -11.40 -13.60
CA PRO A 813 22.99 -11.16 -14.30
C PRO A 813 24.21 -11.45 -13.44
N ASP A 814 25.28 -11.95 -14.07
CA ASP A 814 26.52 -12.26 -13.36
C ASP A 814 27.14 -10.99 -12.74
N ARG A 815 27.76 -11.16 -11.57
CA ARG A 815 28.28 -10.05 -10.75
C ARG A 815 27.25 -8.98 -10.43
N VAL A 816 26.00 -9.38 -10.26
CA VAL A 816 24.96 -8.59 -9.62
C VAL A 816 24.58 -9.26 -8.30
N VAL A 817 24.49 -8.49 -7.23
CA VAL A 817 23.99 -8.95 -5.93
C VAL A 817 22.75 -8.16 -5.54
N TRP A 818 21.67 -8.85 -5.19
CA TRP A 818 20.49 -8.21 -4.64
C TRP A 818 20.39 -8.42 -3.13
N LEU A 819 20.10 -7.31 -2.41
CA LEU A 819 19.83 -7.29 -0.98
C LEU A 819 18.52 -6.52 -0.72
N PRO A 820 17.71 -6.86 0.30
CA PRO A 820 16.61 -5.99 0.72
C PRO A 820 17.18 -4.73 1.38
N THR A 821 16.67 -3.55 1.01
CA THR A 821 17.22 -2.25 1.41
C THR A 821 17.21 -2.03 2.91
N ASN A 822 16.06 -2.32 3.56
CA ASN A 822 15.87 -2.08 5.00
C ASN A 822 14.98 -3.18 5.59
N SER A 823 15.63 -4.25 6.05
CA SER A 823 15.01 -5.41 6.68
C SER A 823 15.84 -5.87 7.88
N ALA A 824 15.28 -6.69 8.74
CA ALA A 824 16.04 -7.26 9.84
C ALA A 824 17.31 -7.97 9.33
N GLY A 825 18.47 -7.52 9.78
CA GLY A 825 19.78 -7.99 9.30
C GLY A 825 20.29 -7.39 7.98
N SER A 826 19.52 -6.50 7.34
CA SER A 826 19.92 -5.81 6.11
C SER A 826 19.50 -4.33 6.15
N ALA A 827 20.41 -3.47 6.55
CA ALA A 827 20.26 -2.02 6.50
C ALA A 827 21.28 -1.45 5.51
N VAL A 828 21.03 -1.60 4.22
CA VAL A 828 21.98 -1.38 3.13
C VAL A 828 22.57 0.03 3.18
N ARG A 829 21.76 1.07 3.21
CA ARG A 829 22.23 2.46 3.20
C ARG A 829 23.01 2.83 4.46
N SER A 830 22.49 2.47 5.62
CA SER A 830 23.13 2.78 6.91
C SER A 830 24.41 1.99 7.13
N THR A 831 24.49 0.72 6.69
CA THR A 831 25.64 -0.15 6.93
C THR A 831 26.68 -0.01 5.81
N LEU A 832 26.25 -0.05 4.56
CA LEU A 832 27.18 -0.04 3.42
C LEU A 832 27.45 1.37 2.90
N GLY A 833 26.58 2.37 3.20
CA GLY A 833 26.63 3.67 2.56
C GLY A 833 26.52 3.59 1.05
N ALA A 834 25.70 2.66 0.56
CA ALA A 834 25.57 2.35 -0.87
C ALA A 834 24.09 2.16 -1.22
N ASP A 835 23.75 2.31 -2.49
CA ASP A 835 22.43 2.06 -3.05
C ASP A 835 22.53 1.29 -4.38
N SER A 836 21.40 1.05 -5.05
CA SER A 836 21.38 0.34 -6.34
C SER A 836 22.32 1.00 -7.35
N GLY A 837 23.07 0.18 -8.08
CA GLY A 837 24.10 0.62 -9.03
C GLY A 837 25.50 0.75 -8.45
N ALA A 838 25.69 0.76 -7.12
CA ALA A 838 27.01 0.82 -6.50
C ALA A 838 27.77 -0.50 -6.68
N VAL A 839 29.09 -0.40 -6.87
CA VAL A 839 29.98 -1.56 -6.88
C VAL A 839 30.38 -1.89 -5.43
N VAL A 840 30.14 -3.14 -5.02
CA VAL A 840 30.42 -3.66 -3.68
C VAL A 840 31.32 -4.89 -3.76
N SER A 841 32.08 -5.15 -2.70
CA SER A 841 32.87 -6.38 -2.57
C SER A 841 32.00 -7.52 -2.08
N ILE A 842 32.17 -8.73 -2.63
CA ILE A 842 31.44 -9.92 -2.24
C ILE A 842 32.38 -11.05 -1.86
N ALA A 843 32.08 -11.79 -0.80
CA ALA A 843 32.88 -12.91 -0.35
C ALA A 843 32.02 -13.99 0.32
N ALA A 844 32.38 -15.26 0.09
CA ALA A 844 31.80 -16.37 0.85
C ALA A 844 32.34 -16.35 2.28
N THR A 845 31.45 -16.48 3.27
CA THR A 845 31.79 -16.53 4.70
C THR A 845 31.20 -17.80 5.30
N LYS A 846 31.97 -18.53 6.12
CA LYS A 846 31.44 -19.68 6.84
C LYS A 846 30.33 -19.22 7.81
N GLY A 847 29.20 -19.88 7.77
CA GLY A 847 28.20 -19.74 8.83
C GLY A 847 28.82 -20.05 10.19
N ALA A 848 28.50 -19.24 11.20
CA ALA A 848 28.98 -19.46 12.57
C ALA A 848 28.34 -20.70 13.20
#